data_75a7b422bbcaabab31718e1c0d3cf7f0
#
_entry.id   75a7b422bbcaabab31718e1c0d3cf7f0
#
_cell.length_a   1.000
_cell.length_b   1.000
_cell.length_c   1.000
_cell.angle_alpha   90.00
_cell.angle_beta   90.00
_cell.angle_gamma   90.00
#
_symmetry.space_group_name_H-M   'P 1'
#
loop_
_entity.id
_entity.type
_entity.pdbx_description
1 polymer ?
#
loop_
_entity_poly.entity_id
_entity_poly.type
_entity_poly.pdbx_seq_one_letter_code
_entity_poly.pdbx_strand_id
1 'polypeptide(L)'
;MDAPTGSPYAQLQLARAMRAALEAQDAKASELAQTRVARWRAVLRGLVQGSLHVGSRTPLAGWPSWVTLEVATGGFATGAALAGGAPLKHEHVLARENGLPHDIPRDALRHALNSWCLCEEGQAWLAGLLTSGNYAIDVPEEGAWLVVAWLLANGHGESALELIDTLEPFFSRLRFYPRPTVQAARQPGTVCLEDAGTTAAVLRDVKAPLEIERQRESLTVWTPLYDRIVALFLETVDGEPPTARRNASGGWERGPDNRFVIDGGWPCARWPQGWHDRAQALIAESDRALTEHAGCKRPRDTGTSLGQLLEHLRVCALDPRKLDGRSVGRIRLVLARYVATRGAPDSSACRAARQRERVRAMAPTRRELAHCVAQRLDAWPPMRGLDEPSALSGPVDATEAARFELPPGAEVPPAIRRRLMRCQAGTPEALVAHGLITSGEVLANLLPQITADLHASDLADESLQTLYAAILRAFARRRSLLLLDLQSQVRASELPWVASILELPSKASLSHGQQRQALERISLLALESFPQAILPNKLLRELDGLARSAGLTLDFTEEVAADIFMGTFTPKFARAAAAAGRFLRGTLYARYYGMDDATASAIDAALAQGERAGRDFAELCRLRADAGSRPGRGSHVAGNGTVIEQQQVLTTHNLAVLAAGLDLAPRIGRQGATLARRCFGWVLDVLQAPPASQHTALIRLKNAAYAWRQMIFFMSLDSEPERTAFLTWAEDELRRRPSPLRDRFSPALARLAAVERAPGGEAQALPGRVFLGWTTERHWLHEATGA
;
A
#
# COMPACT_ATOMS: atom_id res chain seq x y z
N MET A 1 -21.47 -33.27 -7.96
CA MET A 1 -20.07 -32.96 -7.52
C MET A 1 -20.15 -31.66 -6.77
N ASP A 2 -19.99 -31.69 -5.46
CA ASP A 2 -19.97 -30.49 -4.65
C ASP A 2 -18.74 -29.65 -5.05
N ALA A 3 -18.95 -28.35 -5.19
CA ALA A 3 -17.85 -27.43 -5.53
C ALA A 3 -16.77 -27.54 -4.44
N PRO A 4 -15.48 -27.67 -4.81
CA PRO A 4 -14.42 -27.82 -3.83
C PRO A 4 -14.39 -26.60 -2.89
N THR A 5 -14.19 -26.85 -1.62
CA THR A 5 -14.08 -25.85 -0.58
C THR A 5 -13.04 -24.78 -0.99
N GLY A 6 -13.41 -23.49 -0.93
CA GLY A 6 -12.55 -22.38 -1.37
C GLY A 6 -12.77 -21.91 -2.81
N SER A 7 -13.49 -22.67 -3.65
CA SER A 7 -13.74 -22.27 -5.04
C SER A 7 -14.52 -20.94 -5.18
N PRO A 8 -15.49 -20.57 -4.31
CA PRO A 8 -16.22 -19.31 -4.46
C PRO A 8 -15.36 -18.06 -4.44
N TYR A 9 -14.32 -18.02 -3.60
CA TYR A 9 -13.41 -16.89 -3.57
C TYR A 9 -12.52 -16.83 -4.81
N ALA A 10 -11.97 -17.95 -5.24
CA ALA A 10 -11.16 -18.03 -6.45
C ALA A 10 -11.98 -17.62 -7.69
N GLN A 11 -13.26 -18.01 -7.76
CA GLN A 11 -14.20 -17.58 -8.79
C GLN A 11 -14.45 -16.07 -8.74
N LEU A 12 -14.68 -15.50 -7.56
CA LEU A 12 -14.85 -14.05 -7.39
C LEU A 12 -13.61 -13.28 -7.85
N GLN A 13 -12.42 -13.74 -7.49
CA GLN A 13 -11.15 -13.09 -7.91
C GLN A 13 -10.91 -13.23 -9.40
N LEU A 14 -11.26 -14.38 -10.00
CA LEU A 14 -11.22 -14.56 -11.45
C LEU A 14 -12.17 -13.57 -12.14
N ALA A 15 -13.40 -13.44 -11.66
CA ALA A 15 -14.37 -12.50 -12.21
C ALA A 15 -13.89 -11.05 -12.14
N ARG A 16 -13.26 -10.66 -11.00
CA ARG A 16 -12.64 -9.34 -10.84
C ARG A 16 -11.48 -9.11 -11.82
N ALA A 17 -10.62 -10.11 -11.98
CA ALA A 17 -9.50 -10.05 -12.92
C ALA A 17 -9.97 -9.96 -14.38
N MET A 18 -11.02 -10.70 -14.75
CA MET A 18 -11.64 -10.64 -16.07
C MET A 18 -12.27 -9.27 -16.33
N ARG A 19 -12.97 -8.70 -15.35
CA ARG A 19 -13.53 -7.36 -15.46
C ARG A 19 -12.40 -6.32 -15.66
N ALA A 20 -11.34 -6.38 -14.85
CA ALA A 20 -10.19 -5.49 -15.01
C ALA A 20 -9.50 -5.63 -16.38
N ALA A 21 -9.50 -6.83 -16.98
CA ALA A 21 -8.97 -7.03 -18.33
C ALA A 21 -9.86 -6.43 -19.42
N LEU A 22 -11.19 -6.43 -19.23
CA LEU A 22 -12.16 -5.81 -20.15
C LEU A 22 -12.17 -4.28 -20.03
N GLU A 23 -11.97 -3.73 -18.83
CA GLU A 23 -11.99 -2.29 -18.54
C GLU A 23 -10.62 -1.62 -18.74
N ALA A 24 -9.57 -2.37 -19.04
CA ALA A 24 -8.21 -1.85 -19.22
C ALA A 24 -8.11 -0.91 -20.41
N GLN A 25 -7.63 0.32 -20.17
CA GLN A 25 -7.52 1.38 -21.18
C GLN A 25 -6.19 1.40 -21.93
N ASP A 26 -5.18 0.68 -21.44
CA ASP A 26 -3.86 0.56 -22.07
C ASP A 26 -3.39 -0.89 -22.15
N ALA A 27 -2.45 -1.16 -23.08
CA ALA A 27 -1.94 -2.50 -23.35
C ALA A 27 -1.26 -3.13 -22.11
N LYS A 28 -0.53 -2.35 -21.31
CA LYS A 28 0.19 -2.84 -20.13
C LYS A 28 -0.77 -3.23 -19.00
N ALA A 29 -1.81 -2.43 -18.76
CA ALA A 29 -2.86 -2.75 -17.81
C ALA A 29 -3.64 -4.00 -18.23
N SER A 30 -3.93 -4.14 -19.54
CA SER A 30 -4.58 -5.32 -20.11
C SER A 30 -3.72 -6.57 -19.92
N GLU A 31 -2.42 -6.52 -20.23
CA GLU A 31 -1.49 -7.64 -20.05
C GLU A 31 -1.39 -8.09 -18.59
N LEU A 32 -1.28 -7.13 -17.65
CA LEU A 32 -1.26 -7.43 -16.21
C LEU A 32 -2.57 -8.08 -15.75
N ALA A 33 -3.70 -7.59 -16.22
CA ALA A 33 -5.00 -8.16 -15.88
C ALA A 33 -5.18 -9.57 -16.49
N GLN A 34 -4.78 -9.79 -17.72
CA GLN A 34 -4.77 -11.11 -18.37
C GLN A 34 -3.87 -12.11 -17.65
N THR A 35 -2.69 -11.67 -17.21
CA THR A 35 -1.80 -12.48 -16.37
C THR A 35 -2.49 -12.93 -15.07
N ARG A 36 -3.24 -12.03 -14.42
CA ARG A 36 -4.04 -12.37 -13.22
C ARG A 36 -5.15 -13.36 -13.54
N VAL A 37 -5.84 -13.20 -14.67
CA VAL A 37 -6.86 -14.15 -15.15
C VAL A 37 -6.26 -15.54 -15.33
N ALA A 38 -5.13 -15.66 -16.02
CA ALA A 38 -4.44 -16.93 -16.21
C ALA A 38 -4.06 -17.61 -14.88
N ARG A 39 -3.56 -16.84 -13.92
CA ARG A 39 -3.17 -17.32 -12.59
C ARG A 39 -4.38 -17.81 -11.77
N TRP A 40 -5.48 -17.07 -11.74
CA TRP A 40 -6.69 -17.52 -11.03
C TRP A 40 -7.36 -18.73 -11.69
N ARG A 41 -7.29 -18.85 -13.02
CA ARG A 41 -7.70 -20.07 -13.72
C ARG A 41 -6.84 -21.27 -13.34
N ALA A 42 -5.54 -21.09 -13.14
CA ALA A 42 -4.66 -22.16 -12.67
C ALA A 42 -5.03 -22.62 -11.26
N VAL A 43 -5.36 -21.69 -10.33
CA VAL A 43 -5.86 -22.05 -8.99
C VAL A 43 -7.14 -22.84 -9.05
N LEU A 44 -8.14 -22.35 -9.80
CA LEU A 44 -9.43 -23.08 -9.92
C LEU A 44 -9.22 -24.47 -10.51
N ARG A 45 -8.37 -24.59 -11.51
CA ARG A 45 -8.03 -25.89 -12.11
C ARG A 45 -7.36 -26.80 -11.07
N GLY A 46 -6.39 -26.29 -10.29
CA GLY A 46 -5.73 -27.03 -9.23
C GLY A 46 -6.69 -27.50 -8.13
N LEU A 47 -7.64 -26.64 -7.72
CA LEU A 47 -8.67 -27.00 -6.75
C LEU A 47 -9.62 -28.08 -7.28
N VAL A 48 -10.05 -27.98 -8.55
CA VAL A 48 -10.95 -28.97 -9.18
C VAL A 48 -10.24 -30.32 -9.39
N GLN A 49 -8.96 -30.28 -9.76
CA GLN A 49 -8.16 -31.50 -9.97
C GLN A 49 -7.62 -32.11 -8.67
N GLY A 50 -7.85 -31.47 -7.51
CA GLY A 50 -7.32 -31.92 -6.23
C GLY A 50 -5.79 -31.79 -6.10
N SER A 51 -5.11 -31.10 -7.02
CA SER A 51 -3.68 -30.80 -6.95
C SER A 51 -3.36 -29.60 -6.06
N LEU A 52 -4.37 -28.87 -5.60
CA LEU A 52 -4.28 -27.74 -4.71
C LEU A 52 -5.30 -27.89 -3.60
N HIS A 53 -4.89 -27.72 -2.34
CA HIS A 53 -5.74 -27.81 -1.17
C HIS A 53 -5.67 -26.52 -0.35
N VAL A 54 -6.82 -25.93 -0.08
CA VAL A 54 -6.91 -24.71 0.77
C VAL A 54 -6.61 -25.09 2.21
N GLY A 55 -5.72 -24.35 2.86
CA GLY A 55 -5.32 -24.59 4.25
C GLY A 55 -4.44 -25.84 4.46
N SER A 56 -3.91 -26.44 3.39
CA SER A 56 -3.00 -27.59 3.46
C SER A 56 -1.54 -27.10 3.63
N ARG A 57 -0.75 -27.85 4.39
CA ARG A 57 0.70 -27.65 4.49
C ARG A 57 1.41 -27.95 3.17
N THR A 58 0.87 -28.88 2.41
CA THR A 58 1.35 -29.24 1.08
C THR A 58 0.30 -28.79 0.06
N PRO A 59 0.27 -27.51 -0.30
CA PRO A 59 -0.78 -26.95 -1.18
C PRO A 59 -0.72 -27.48 -2.61
N LEU A 60 0.42 -28.07 -3.01
CA LEU A 60 0.61 -28.73 -4.30
C LEU A 60 0.78 -30.23 -4.07
N ALA A 61 -0.12 -31.05 -4.61
CA ALA A 61 -0.03 -32.49 -4.47
C ALA A 61 1.27 -33.03 -5.10
N GLY A 62 1.97 -33.91 -4.39
CA GLY A 62 3.22 -34.52 -4.87
C GLY A 62 4.46 -33.60 -4.76
N TRP A 63 4.33 -32.43 -4.16
CA TRP A 63 5.43 -31.49 -3.96
C TRP A 63 5.76 -31.34 -2.46
N PRO A 64 7.04 -31.05 -2.11
CA PRO A 64 7.39 -30.73 -0.71
C PRO A 64 6.62 -29.55 -0.16
N SER A 65 6.40 -29.51 1.15
CA SER A 65 5.63 -28.45 1.82
C SER A 65 6.22 -27.05 1.62
N TRP A 66 7.52 -26.93 1.47
CA TRP A 66 8.22 -25.67 1.24
C TRP A 66 8.05 -25.11 -0.19
N VAL A 67 7.70 -25.97 -1.17
CA VAL A 67 7.39 -25.54 -2.54
C VAL A 67 5.94 -25.10 -2.59
N THR A 68 5.70 -23.88 -2.17
CA THR A 68 4.35 -23.29 -2.14
C THR A 68 3.89 -22.88 -3.54
N LEU A 69 2.59 -22.60 -3.67
CA LEU A 69 2.04 -22.12 -4.93
C LEU A 69 2.73 -20.83 -5.41
N GLU A 70 3.07 -19.91 -4.51
CA GLU A 70 3.81 -18.68 -4.85
C GLU A 70 5.17 -19.01 -5.44
N VAL A 71 5.90 -19.92 -4.82
CA VAL A 71 7.23 -20.36 -5.28
C VAL A 71 7.14 -21.03 -6.66
N ALA A 72 6.17 -21.95 -6.81
CA ALA A 72 6.03 -22.73 -8.05
C ALA A 72 5.51 -21.92 -9.25
N THR A 73 4.66 -20.92 -9.03
CA THR A 73 4.00 -20.14 -10.09
C THR A 73 4.62 -18.79 -10.37
N GLY A 74 5.64 -18.40 -9.61
CA GLY A 74 6.34 -17.14 -9.82
C GLY A 74 5.50 -15.90 -9.56
N GLY A 75 4.95 -15.75 -8.37
CA GLY A 75 4.25 -14.53 -7.96
C GLY A 75 2.77 -14.52 -8.24
N PHE A 76 2.15 -15.66 -8.05
CA PHE A 76 0.72 -15.83 -8.23
C PHE A 76 -0.08 -14.74 -7.49
N ALA A 77 -0.90 -14.02 -8.22
CA ALA A 77 -1.83 -12.98 -7.76
C ALA A 77 -1.24 -11.78 -6.98
N THR A 78 -0.01 -11.86 -6.47
CA THR A 78 0.59 -10.79 -5.64
C THR A 78 1.50 -9.85 -6.41
N GLY A 79 2.09 -10.31 -7.53
CA GLY A 79 3.08 -9.55 -8.31
C GLY A 79 4.43 -9.36 -7.61
N ALA A 80 4.68 -10.06 -6.47
CA ALA A 80 5.96 -10.02 -5.78
C ALA A 80 7.04 -10.77 -6.56
N ALA A 81 8.31 -10.36 -6.42
CA ALA A 81 9.45 -11.11 -6.90
C ALA A 81 9.57 -12.44 -6.13
N LEU A 82 9.80 -13.52 -6.83
CA LEU A 82 9.87 -14.86 -6.25
C LEU A 82 11.01 -15.65 -6.89
N ALA A 83 11.39 -16.76 -6.25
CA ALA A 83 12.45 -17.63 -6.75
C ALA A 83 12.17 -18.22 -8.15
N GLY A 84 10.90 -18.47 -8.46
CA GLY A 84 10.43 -18.77 -9.80
C GLY A 84 10.10 -17.47 -10.59
N GLY A 85 9.70 -17.54 -11.82
CA GLY A 85 9.31 -16.35 -12.61
C GLY A 85 10.30 -16.01 -13.73
N ALA A 86 10.17 -14.86 -14.38
CA ALA A 86 11.09 -14.42 -15.43
C ALA A 86 12.49 -14.15 -14.86
N PRO A 87 13.58 -14.41 -15.63
CA PRO A 87 14.92 -14.08 -15.21
C PRO A 87 15.06 -12.58 -14.90
N LEU A 88 15.83 -12.26 -13.87
CA LEU A 88 16.11 -10.90 -13.44
C LEU A 88 17.39 -10.38 -14.14
N LYS A 89 17.57 -9.07 -14.16
CA LYS A 89 18.73 -8.44 -14.83
C LYS A 89 20.07 -8.97 -14.29
N HIS A 90 20.18 -9.21 -13.00
CA HIS A 90 21.42 -9.74 -12.42
C HIS A 90 21.70 -11.20 -12.82
N GLU A 91 20.69 -12.02 -13.10
CA GLU A 91 20.87 -13.38 -13.62
C GLU A 91 21.53 -13.36 -15.02
N HIS A 92 21.10 -12.43 -15.88
CA HIS A 92 21.73 -12.25 -17.20
C HIS A 92 23.16 -11.68 -17.11
N VAL A 93 23.43 -10.82 -16.11
CA VAL A 93 24.79 -10.30 -15.86
C VAL A 93 25.69 -11.45 -15.40
N LEU A 94 25.24 -12.20 -14.38
CA LEU A 94 25.98 -13.34 -13.83
C LEU A 94 26.27 -14.39 -14.91
N ALA A 95 25.30 -14.71 -15.75
CA ALA A 95 25.45 -15.65 -16.85
C ALA A 95 26.53 -15.19 -17.85
N ARG A 96 26.54 -13.88 -18.19
CA ARG A 96 27.52 -13.32 -19.12
C ARG A 96 28.91 -13.31 -18.54
N GLU A 97 29.08 -12.93 -17.29
CA GLU A 97 30.36 -12.91 -16.60
C GLU A 97 30.99 -14.30 -16.49
N ASN A 98 30.16 -15.34 -16.48
CA ASN A 98 30.58 -16.73 -16.39
C ASN A 98 30.52 -17.49 -17.73
N GLY A 99 30.48 -16.78 -18.85
CA GLY A 99 30.62 -17.37 -20.21
C GLY A 99 29.43 -18.22 -20.65
N LEU A 100 28.26 -18.10 -20.03
CA LEU A 100 27.04 -18.80 -20.44
C LEU A 100 26.47 -18.18 -21.71
N PRO A 101 25.90 -18.97 -22.65
CA PRO A 101 25.34 -18.48 -23.91
C PRO A 101 24.24 -17.43 -23.72
N HIS A 102 24.17 -16.47 -24.65
CA HIS A 102 23.22 -15.34 -24.53
C HIS A 102 21.76 -15.72 -24.80
N ASP A 103 21.50 -16.77 -25.56
CA ASP A 103 20.16 -17.15 -26.04
C ASP A 103 19.63 -18.42 -25.37
N ILE A 104 19.99 -18.65 -24.12
CA ILE A 104 19.52 -19.81 -23.37
C ILE A 104 18.03 -19.58 -22.97
N PRO A 105 17.14 -20.57 -23.19
CA PRO A 105 15.81 -20.56 -22.64
C PRO A 105 15.84 -20.39 -21.11
N ARG A 106 14.82 -19.71 -20.56
CA ARG A 106 14.73 -19.38 -19.12
C ARG A 106 15.05 -20.54 -18.19
N ASP A 107 14.46 -21.70 -18.42
CA ASP A 107 14.61 -22.86 -17.55
C ASP A 107 16.03 -23.46 -17.64
N ALA A 108 16.65 -23.43 -18.83
CA ALA A 108 18.02 -23.84 -19.06
C ALA A 108 19.02 -22.83 -18.45
N LEU A 109 18.76 -21.53 -18.53
CA LEU A 109 19.57 -20.50 -17.87
C LEU A 109 19.63 -20.71 -16.34
N ARG A 110 18.48 -20.97 -15.74
CA ARG A 110 18.38 -21.16 -14.29
C ARG A 110 19.06 -22.44 -13.84
N HIS A 111 18.87 -23.52 -14.60
CA HIS A 111 19.58 -24.78 -14.36
C HIS A 111 21.10 -24.58 -14.46
N ALA A 112 21.57 -23.90 -15.52
CA ALA A 112 23.00 -23.64 -15.74
C ALA A 112 23.62 -22.81 -14.59
N LEU A 113 22.92 -21.74 -14.14
CA LEU A 113 23.39 -20.91 -13.03
C LEU A 113 23.42 -21.67 -11.69
N ASN A 114 22.39 -22.49 -11.40
CA ASN A 114 22.39 -23.33 -10.21
C ASN A 114 23.54 -24.34 -10.25
N SER A 115 23.77 -24.99 -11.40
CA SER A 115 24.87 -25.96 -11.58
C SER A 115 26.23 -25.27 -11.51
N TRP A 116 26.38 -24.06 -12.10
CA TRP A 116 27.61 -23.30 -12.00
C TRP A 116 27.94 -22.96 -10.54
N CYS A 117 26.94 -22.56 -9.72
CA CYS A 117 27.15 -22.29 -8.31
C CYS A 117 27.73 -23.50 -7.55
N LEU A 118 27.56 -24.72 -8.05
CA LEU A 118 28.08 -25.94 -7.45
C LEU A 118 29.46 -26.36 -7.98
N CYS A 119 30.00 -25.73 -9.04
CA CYS A 119 31.37 -25.93 -9.48
C CYS A 119 32.38 -25.20 -8.59
N GLU A 120 33.69 -25.45 -8.78
CA GLU A 120 34.74 -24.88 -7.96
C GLU A 120 34.73 -23.34 -7.97
N GLU A 121 34.60 -22.73 -9.15
CA GLU A 121 34.54 -21.27 -9.31
C GLU A 121 33.29 -20.68 -8.66
N GLY A 122 32.15 -21.34 -8.80
CA GLY A 122 30.88 -20.90 -8.18
C GLY A 122 30.94 -21.00 -6.66
N GLN A 123 31.55 -22.06 -6.10
CA GLN A 123 31.76 -22.23 -4.68
C GLN A 123 32.72 -21.16 -4.13
N ALA A 124 33.81 -20.85 -4.84
CA ALA A 124 34.73 -19.76 -4.47
C ALA A 124 34.01 -18.39 -4.49
N TRP A 125 33.15 -18.14 -5.47
CA TRP A 125 32.33 -16.93 -5.52
C TRP A 125 31.36 -16.83 -4.34
N LEU A 126 30.64 -17.91 -4.01
CA LEU A 126 29.72 -17.96 -2.86
C LEU A 126 30.45 -17.75 -1.53
N ALA A 127 31.62 -18.37 -1.35
CA ALA A 127 32.48 -18.16 -0.18
C ALA A 127 32.94 -16.72 -0.05
N GLY A 128 33.30 -16.07 -1.16
CA GLY A 128 33.61 -14.64 -1.21
C GLY A 128 32.43 -13.76 -0.80
N LEU A 129 31.22 -14.09 -1.21
CA LEU A 129 30.01 -13.41 -0.79
C LEU A 129 29.73 -13.59 0.69
N LEU A 130 29.86 -14.79 1.24
CA LEU A 130 29.71 -15.08 2.67
C LEU A 130 30.68 -14.26 3.52
N THR A 131 31.95 -14.24 3.13
CA THR A 131 33.02 -13.52 3.84
C THR A 131 32.82 -11.99 3.78
N SER A 132 32.46 -11.47 2.63
CA SER A 132 32.27 -10.02 2.45
C SER A 132 30.92 -9.53 2.94
N GLY A 133 29.90 -10.39 3.07
CA GLY A 133 28.52 -10.03 3.31
C GLY A 133 27.85 -9.30 2.12
N ASN A 134 28.50 -9.20 0.96
CA ASN A 134 28.05 -8.42 -0.20
C ASN A 134 27.00 -9.14 -1.05
N TYR A 135 25.93 -9.58 -0.42
CA TYR A 135 24.80 -10.24 -1.08
C TYR A 135 23.46 -9.76 -0.53
N ALA A 136 22.42 -9.90 -1.33
CA ALA A 136 21.03 -9.69 -0.92
C ALA A 136 20.21 -10.97 -1.19
N ILE A 137 19.34 -11.30 -0.26
CA ILE A 137 18.35 -12.37 -0.35
C ILE A 137 16.98 -11.70 -0.43
N ASP A 138 16.39 -11.68 -1.64
CA ASP A 138 15.08 -11.09 -1.88
C ASP A 138 13.95 -12.09 -1.58
N VAL A 139 14.21 -13.38 -1.77
CA VAL A 139 13.34 -14.51 -1.40
C VAL A 139 14.16 -15.59 -0.67
N PRO A 140 13.59 -16.35 0.27
CA PRO A 140 14.35 -17.27 1.13
C PRO A 140 15.13 -18.35 0.36
N GLU A 141 14.65 -18.77 -0.81
CA GLU A 141 15.29 -19.76 -1.67
C GLU A 141 16.69 -19.33 -2.12
N GLU A 142 16.92 -18.04 -2.33
CA GLU A 142 18.21 -17.48 -2.77
C GLU A 142 19.35 -17.65 -1.76
N GLY A 143 19.02 -18.03 -0.53
CA GLY A 143 20.00 -18.35 0.50
C GLY A 143 20.57 -19.78 0.44
N ALA A 144 19.95 -20.68 -0.35
CA ALA A 144 20.25 -22.10 -0.28
C ALA A 144 21.70 -22.43 -0.63
N TRP A 145 22.23 -21.86 -1.73
CA TRP A 145 23.63 -22.12 -2.13
C TRP A 145 24.66 -21.48 -1.19
N LEU A 146 24.32 -20.38 -0.53
CA LEU A 146 25.19 -19.83 0.54
C LEU A 146 25.27 -20.79 1.72
N VAL A 147 24.15 -21.46 2.07
CA VAL A 147 24.17 -22.50 3.12
C VAL A 147 25.04 -23.68 2.69
N VAL A 148 24.89 -24.17 1.46
CA VAL A 148 25.76 -25.26 0.91
C VAL A 148 27.23 -24.86 0.98
N ALA A 149 27.58 -23.66 0.52
CA ALA A 149 28.97 -23.18 0.56
C ALA A 149 29.51 -23.09 2.00
N TRP A 150 28.69 -22.62 2.94
CA TRP A 150 29.08 -22.61 4.35
C TRP A 150 29.28 -24.02 4.93
N LEU A 151 28.36 -24.95 4.65
CA LEU A 151 28.45 -26.36 5.09
C LEU A 151 29.71 -27.01 4.58
N LEU A 152 30.05 -26.86 3.29
CA LEU A 152 31.27 -27.43 2.67
C LEU A 152 32.53 -26.83 3.31
N ALA A 153 32.59 -25.53 3.51
CA ALA A 153 33.72 -24.83 4.08
C ALA A 153 33.98 -25.23 5.55
N ASN A 154 32.93 -25.68 6.27
CA ASN A 154 33.02 -26.05 7.67
C ASN A 154 32.99 -27.58 7.91
N GLY A 155 33.17 -28.39 6.87
CA GLY A 155 33.33 -29.86 6.98
C GLY A 155 32.03 -30.66 7.11
N HIS A 156 30.88 -30.04 6.84
CA HIS A 156 29.55 -30.68 6.86
C HIS A 156 29.15 -31.16 5.47
N GLY A 157 30.03 -31.91 4.80
CA GLY A 157 29.87 -32.36 3.42
C GLY A 157 28.65 -33.26 3.20
N GLU A 158 28.32 -34.15 4.13
CA GLU A 158 27.12 -35.00 4.02
C GLU A 158 25.84 -34.17 4.00
N SER A 159 25.67 -33.21 4.93
CA SER A 159 24.49 -32.32 4.97
C SER A 159 24.40 -31.43 3.70
N ALA A 160 25.55 -31.00 3.17
CA ALA A 160 25.59 -30.24 1.91
C ALA A 160 25.11 -31.08 0.74
N LEU A 161 25.54 -32.34 0.61
CA LEU A 161 25.11 -33.25 -0.47
C LEU A 161 23.62 -33.57 -0.35
N GLU A 162 23.11 -33.88 0.83
CA GLU A 162 21.69 -34.13 1.07
C GLU A 162 20.83 -32.93 0.69
N LEU A 163 21.30 -31.72 0.99
CA LEU A 163 20.63 -30.48 0.61
C LEU A 163 20.63 -30.31 -0.91
N ILE A 164 21.74 -30.56 -1.60
CA ILE A 164 21.85 -30.49 -3.07
C ILE A 164 20.87 -31.46 -3.71
N ASP A 165 20.84 -32.72 -3.28
CA ASP A 165 19.93 -33.74 -3.82
C ASP A 165 18.46 -33.36 -3.63
N THR A 166 18.13 -32.75 -2.50
CA THR A 166 16.78 -32.23 -2.20
C THR A 166 16.38 -31.11 -3.15
N LEU A 167 17.32 -30.25 -3.58
CA LEU A 167 17.07 -29.09 -4.41
C LEU A 167 17.20 -29.31 -5.91
N GLU A 168 17.94 -30.33 -6.34
CA GLU A 168 18.23 -30.65 -7.76
C GLU A 168 16.97 -30.71 -8.64
N PRO A 169 15.86 -31.36 -8.25
CA PRO A 169 14.63 -31.40 -9.06
C PRO A 169 14.05 -30.04 -9.43
N PHE A 170 14.48 -28.97 -8.75
CA PHE A 170 13.95 -27.60 -8.90
C PHE A 170 14.94 -26.64 -9.57
N PHE A 171 16.13 -27.08 -10.01
CA PHE A 171 17.17 -26.22 -10.60
C PHE A 171 16.71 -25.43 -11.82
N SER A 172 15.89 -26.03 -12.68
CA SER A 172 15.35 -25.35 -13.86
C SER A 172 14.25 -24.32 -13.51
N ARG A 173 13.67 -24.40 -12.31
CA ARG A 173 12.50 -23.62 -11.95
C ARG A 173 12.77 -22.53 -10.93
N LEU A 174 13.65 -22.79 -9.97
CA LEU A 174 13.90 -21.92 -8.83
C LEU A 174 15.33 -21.41 -8.81
N ARG A 175 15.47 -20.18 -8.34
CA ARG A 175 16.75 -19.51 -8.13
C ARG A 175 17.21 -19.78 -6.71
N PHE A 176 18.35 -20.44 -6.54
CA PHE A 176 18.94 -20.79 -5.23
C PHE A 176 20.18 -19.95 -4.89
N TYR A 177 20.63 -19.09 -5.77
CA TYR A 177 21.77 -18.19 -5.61
C TYR A 177 21.34 -16.77 -5.23
N PRO A 178 22.16 -16.05 -4.43
CA PRO A 178 21.84 -14.70 -3.99
C PRO A 178 22.08 -13.67 -5.10
N ARG A 179 21.55 -12.47 -4.90
CA ARG A 179 21.89 -11.32 -5.73
C ARG A 179 23.14 -10.60 -5.16
N PRO A 180 24.24 -10.45 -5.94
CA PRO A 180 25.39 -9.64 -5.50
C PRO A 180 24.98 -8.19 -5.26
N THR A 181 25.50 -7.59 -4.17
CA THR A 181 25.24 -6.19 -3.83
C THR A 181 26.31 -5.68 -2.88
N VAL A 182 26.52 -4.38 -2.82
CA VAL A 182 27.34 -3.79 -1.78
C VAL A 182 26.49 -3.65 -0.52
N GLN A 183 26.85 -4.39 0.53
CA GLN A 183 26.19 -4.26 1.82
C GLN A 183 26.87 -3.16 2.67
N ALA A 184 26.07 -2.33 3.29
CA ALA A 184 26.50 -1.55 4.46
C ALA A 184 25.91 -2.17 5.71
N ALA A 185 26.70 -2.22 6.76
CA ALA A 185 26.26 -2.70 8.06
C ALA A 185 24.98 -1.95 8.50
N ARG A 186 23.98 -2.69 8.90
CA ARG A 186 22.75 -2.12 9.49
C ARG A 186 23.06 -1.67 10.92
N GLN A 187 22.41 -0.60 11.35
CA GLN A 187 22.45 -0.24 12.77
C GLN A 187 21.54 -1.21 13.55
N PRO A 188 22.10 -1.89 14.57
CA PRO A 188 21.29 -2.82 15.37
C PRO A 188 20.05 -2.16 15.98
N GLY A 189 18.94 -2.88 15.99
CA GLY A 189 17.69 -2.40 16.60
C GLY A 189 16.97 -1.29 15.83
N THR A 190 17.42 -0.92 14.62
CA THR A 190 16.75 0.06 13.76
C THR A 190 15.98 -0.59 12.63
N VAL A 191 14.89 0.06 12.23
CA VAL A 191 14.06 -0.31 11.08
C VAL A 191 13.81 0.91 10.20
N CYS A 192 13.46 0.70 8.93
CA CYS A 192 12.99 1.74 8.01
C CYS A 192 11.84 1.21 7.15
N LEU A 193 10.93 2.10 6.73
CA LEU A 193 9.80 1.70 5.88
C LEU A 193 10.25 1.34 4.46
N GLU A 194 11.27 2.06 3.97
CA GLU A 194 11.88 1.84 2.66
C GLU A 194 13.38 2.08 2.77
N ASP A 195 14.17 1.30 2.06
CA ASP A 195 15.60 1.58 1.91
C ASP A 195 15.87 2.66 0.86
N ALA A 196 17.09 3.19 0.85
CA ALA A 196 17.52 4.25 -0.05
C ALA A 196 17.38 3.83 -1.52
N GLY A 197 17.77 2.60 -1.86
CA GLY A 197 17.71 2.07 -3.23
C GLY A 197 16.27 1.95 -3.75
N THR A 198 15.37 1.44 -2.94
CA THR A 198 13.94 1.35 -3.27
C THR A 198 13.35 2.75 -3.49
N THR A 199 13.66 3.69 -2.61
CA THR A 199 13.16 5.07 -2.75
C THR A 199 13.75 5.76 -3.97
N ALA A 200 15.05 5.60 -4.23
CA ALA A 200 15.69 6.14 -5.43
C ALA A 200 15.06 5.59 -6.72
N ALA A 201 14.79 4.28 -6.76
CA ALA A 201 14.13 3.64 -7.91
C ALA A 201 12.72 4.22 -8.16
N VAL A 202 11.91 4.38 -7.10
CA VAL A 202 10.58 4.99 -7.21
C VAL A 202 10.64 6.45 -7.65
N LEU A 203 11.61 7.22 -7.15
CA LEU A 203 11.80 8.61 -7.56
C LEU A 203 12.23 8.73 -9.02
N ARG A 204 13.03 7.79 -9.55
CA ARG A 204 13.40 7.73 -10.97
C ARG A 204 12.23 7.35 -11.88
N ASP A 205 11.28 6.58 -11.39
CA ASP A 205 10.09 6.20 -12.17
C ASP A 205 8.98 7.28 -12.19
N VAL A 206 9.20 8.41 -11.52
CA VAL A 206 8.27 9.54 -11.56
C VAL A 206 8.19 10.11 -12.97
N LYS A 207 7.02 10.01 -13.60
CA LYS A 207 6.76 10.53 -14.93
C LYS A 207 6.45 12.03 -14.89
N ALA A 208 6.85 12.75 -15.94
CA ALA A 208 6.40 14.13 -16.12
C ALA A 208 4.88 14.15 -16.33
N PRO A 209 4.16 15.15 -15.80
CA PRO A 209 2.75 15.33 -16.15
C PRO A 209 2.63 15.58 -17.65
N LEU A 210 1.85 14.77 -18.36
CA LEU A 210 1.56 14.91 -19.79
C LEU A 210 1.13 16.33 -20.19
N GLU A 211 0.49 17.03 -19.28
CA GLU A 211 0.00 18.39 -19.48
C GLU A 211 1.16 19.41 -19.57
N ILE A 212 2.21 19.23 -18.79
CA ILE A 212 3.40 20.10 -18.84
C ILE A 212 4.23 19.79 -20.10
N GLU A 213 4.38 18.53 -20.48
CA GLU A 213 5.05 18.16 -21.75
C GLU A 213 4.33 18.77 -22.95
N ARG A 214 2.99 18.66 -22.98
CA ARG A 214 2.16 19.29 -24.01
C ARG A 214 2.25 20.82 -24.00
N GLN A 215 2.36 21.43 -22.83
CA GLN A 215 2.53 22.87 -22.69
C GLN A 215 3.90 23.32 -23.21
N ARG A 216 4.99 22.60 -22.90
CA ARG A 216 6.33 22.86 -23.44
C ARG A 216 6.34 22.72 -24.96
N GLU A 217 5.81 21.63 -25.49
CA GLU A 217 5.65 21.43 -26.94
C GLU A 217 4.84 22.57 -27.57
N SER A 218 3.74 22.97 -26.94
CA SER A 218 2.93 24.08 -27.41
C SER A 218 3.70 25.39 -27.47
N LEU A 219 4.58 25.69 -26.53
CA LEU A 219 5.37 26.89 -26.46
C LEU A 219 6.54 26.92 -27.45
N THR A 220 7.13 25.76 -27.74
CA THR A 220 8.29 25.67 -28.64
C THR A 220 7.88 25.55 -30.09
N VAL A 221 6.81 24.84 -30.41
CA VAL A 221 6.39 24.53 -31.78
C VAL A 221 5.19 25.35 -32.20
N TRP A 222 4.09 25.25 -31.47
CA TRP A 222 2.79 25.76 -31.93
C TRP A 222 2.56 27.25 -31.66
N THR A 223 3.15 27.76 -30.61
CA THR A 223 3.01 29.20 -30.25
C THR A 223 3.70 30.13 -31.26
N PRO A 224 4.94 29.88 -31.71
CA PRO A 224 5.57 30.70 -32.74
C PRO A 224 4.80 30.68 -34.06
N LEU A 225 4.31 29.52 -34.50
CA LEU A 225 3.50 29.38 -35.70
C LEU A 225 2.17 30.17 -35.57
N TYR A 226 1.50 30.06 -34.41
CA TYR A 226 0.27 30.78 -34.14
C TYR A 226 0.48 32.29 -34.15
N ASP A 227 1.56 32.79 -33.54
CA ASP A 227 1.87 34.23 -33.51
C ASP A 227 2.12 34.76 -34.93
N ARG A 228 2.87 33.99 -35.75
CA ARG A 228 3.13 34.37 -37.15
C ARG A 228 1.88 34.32 -38.02
N ILE A 229 0.96 33.36 -37.82
CA ILE A 229 -0.32 33.29 -38.51
C ILE A 229 -1.19 34.49 -38.11
N VAL A 230 -1.24 34.87 -36.84
CA VAL A 230 -1.95 36.05 -36.35
C VAL A 230 -1.36 37.32 -36.96
N ALA A 231 -0.02 37.47 -36.94
CA ALA A 231 0.64 38.63 -37.58
C ALA A 231 0.27 38.78 -39.05
N LEU A 232 0.33 37.67 -39.80
CA LEU A 232 0.02 37.64 -41.21
C LEU A 232 -1.44 38.04 -41.50
N PHE A 233 -2.41 37.62 -40.71
CA PHE A 233 -3.80 38.10 -40.81
C PHE A 233 -3.98 39.52 -40.38
N LEU A 234 -3.24 40.01 -39.36
CA LEU A 234 -3.31 41.43 -38.93
C LEU A 234 -2.82 42.39 -40.02
N GLU A 235 -1.88 41.98 -40.88
CA GLU A 235 -1.47 42.76 -42.07
C GLU A 235 -2.62 43.01 -43.07
N THR A 236 -3.64 42.15 -43.05
CA THR A 236 -4.82 42.26 -43.95
C THR A 236 -5.90 43.15 -43.37
N VAL A 237 -5.73 43.70 -42.16
CA VAL A 237 -6.70 44.56 -41.50
C VAL A 237 -6.61 45.96 -42.09
N ASP A 238 -7.77 46.53 -42.37
CA ASP A 238 -7.88 47.94 -42.70
C ASP A 238 -8.24 48.76 -41.45
N GLY A 239 -7.33 49.65 -41.05
CA GLY A 239 -7.40 50.42 -39.82
C GLY A 239 -6.68 49.74 -38.61
N GLU A 240 -7.16 50.04 -37.42
CA GLU A 240 -6.57 49.53 -36.19
C GLU A 240 -6.83 48.02 -36.03
N PRO A 241 -5.90 47.26 -35.36
CA PRO A 241 -6.11 45.85 -35.07
C PRO A 241 -7.39 45.60 -34.27
N PRO A 242 -8.17 44.55 -34.62
CA PRO A 242 -9.39 44.22 -33.90
C PRO A 242 -9.08 43.84 -32.45
N THR A 243 -9.87 44.37 -31.49
CA THR A 243 -9.69 44.12 -30.06
C THR A 243 -11.04 43.83 -29.41
N ALA A 244 -11.14 42.74 -28.69
CA ALA A 244 -12.36 42.39 -27.94
C ALA A 244 -12.41 43.11 -26.61
N ARG A 245 -13.59 43.71 -26.29
CA ARG A 245 -13.76 44.40 -25.01
C ARG A 245 -13.93 43.44 -23.85
N ARG A 246 -13.47 43.87 -22.68
CA ARG A 246 -13.71 43.20 -21.42
C ARG A 246 -14.73 43.94 -20.58
N ASN A 247 -15.63 43.19 -19.91
CA ASN A 247 -16.56 43.77 -18.96
C ASN A 247 -15.87 44.03 -17.58
N ALA A 248 -16.58 44.67 -16.67
CA ALA A 248 -16.05 45.03 -15.35
C ALA A 248 -15.61 43.80 -14.50
N SER A 249 -16.14 42.61 -14.74
CA SER A 249 -15.76 41.36 -14.08
C SER A 249 -14.56 40.66 -14.74
N GLY A 250 -13.95 41.24 -15.78
CA GLY A 250 -12.83 40.68 -16.52
C GLY A 250 -13.20 39.66 -17.60
N GLY A 251 -14.50 39.33 -17.73
CA GLY A 251 -15.02 38.51 -18.83
C GLY A 251 -15.13 39.30 -20.15
N TRP A 252 -15.54 38.59 -21.21
CA TRP A 252 -15.76 39.24 -22.50
C TRP A 252 -17.12 39.98 -22.52
N GLU A 253 -17.11 41.23 -22.97
CA GLU A 253 -18.32 42.03 -23.14
C GLU A 253 -19.17 41.49 -24.32
N ARG A 254 -20.49 41.39 -24.12
CA ARG A 254 -21.44 40.97 -25.12
C ARG A 254 -22.49 42.05 -25.34
N GLY A 255 -22.83 42.25 -26.61
CA GLY A 255 -23.93 43.16 -27.00
C GLY A 255 -25.31 42.54 -26.76
N PRO A 256 -26.37 43.27 -27.06
CA PRO A 256 -27.76 42.81 -26.87
C PRO A 256 -28.11 41.55 -27.67
N ASP A 257 -27.41 41.32 -28.79
CA ASP A 257 -27.52 40.13 -29.64
C ASP A 257 -26.65 38.91 -29.16
N ASN A 258 -26.11 39.02 -27.94
CA ASN A 258 -25.21 38.06 -27.36
C ASN A 258 -23.87 37.84 -28.11
N ARG A 259 -23.53 38.71 -29.07
CA ARG A 259 -22.25 38.69 -29.78
C ARG A 259 -21.18 39.45 -29.00
N PHE A 260 -19.91 39.08 -29.23
CA PHE A 260 -18.78 39.77 -28.60
C PHE A 260 -18.65 41.19 -29.16
N VAL A 261 -18.43 42.17 -28.28
CA VAL A 261 -18.11 43.54 -28.66
C VAL A 261 -16.66 43.63 -29.09
N ILE A 262 -16.42 43.97 -30.35
CA ILE A 262 -15.09 44.04 -30.98
C ILE A 262 -14.89 45.38 -31.62
N ASP A 263 -13.91 46.12 -31.15
CA ASP A 263 -13.45 47.39 -31.76
C ASP A 263 -12.40 47.11 -32.84
N GLY A 264 -12.07 48.09 -33.66
CA GLY A 264 -11.04 47.99 -34.70
C GLY A 264 -11.54 47.47 -36.05
N GLY A 265 -10.61 47.35 -36.98
CA GLY A 265 -10.86 47.03 -38.37
C GLY A 265 -11.27 45.59 -38.67
N TRP A 266 -11.56 45.33 -39.93
CA TRP A 266 -11.90 44.00 -40.43
C TRP A 266 -10.71 43.35 -41.13
N PRO A 267 -10.39 42.06 -40.82
CA PRO A 267 -9.38 41.30 -41.56
C PRO A 267 -9.84 40.98 -42.99
N CYS A 268 -8.89 40.60 -43.81
CA CYS A 268 -9.11 40.27 -45.21
C CYS A 268 -9.65 41.44 -46.07
N ALA A 269 -9.47 42.66 -45.58
CA ALA A 269 -9.86 43.88 -46.30
C ALA A 269 -8.79 44.32 -47.33
N ARG A 270 -7.53 43.98 -47.12
CA ARG A 270 -6.43 44.26 -48.03
C ARG A 270 -5.45 43.12 -48.05
N TRP A 271 -4.72 42.99 -49.17
CA TRP A 271 -3.74 41.92 -49.35
C TRP A 271 -2.38 42.52 -49.72
N PRO A 272 -1.45 42.64 -48.74
CA PRO A 272 -0.08 43.17 -48.99
C PRO A 272 0.69 42.31 -50.00
N GLN A 273 1.64 42.94 -50.69
CA GLN A 273 2.51 42.23 -51.65
C GLN A 273 3.26 41.07 -50.95
N GLY A 274 3.34 39.92 -51.62
CA GLY A 274 3.98 38.72 -51.10
C GLY A 274 3.24 38.02 -49.94
N TRP A 275 2.02 38.46 -49.61
CA TRP A 275 1.25 37.84 -48.50
C TRP A 275 0.93 36.37 -48.80
N HIS A 276 0.56 36.04 -50.02
CA HIS A 276 0.21 34.67 -50.41
C HIS A 276 1.42 33.71 -50.32
N ASP A 277 2.61 34.16 -50.75
CA ASP A 277 3.83 33.34 -50.66
C ASP A 277 4.20 33.05 -49.22
N ARG A 278 4.08 34.05 -48.32
CA ARG A 278 4.28 33.89 -46.90
C ARG A 278 3.25 32.95 -46.24
N ALA A 279 1.99 33.05 -46.70
CA ALA A 279 0.93 32.15 -46.25
C ALA A 279 1.22 30.69 -46.64
N GLN A 280 1.63 30.45 -47.87
CA GLN A 280 2.00 29.12 -48.33
C GLN A 280 3.21 28.56 -47.58
N ALA A 281 4.23 29.37 -47.31
CA ALA A 281 5.39 28.97 -46.50
C ALA A 281 4.99 28.56 -45.08
N LEU A 282 4.11 29.35 -44.41
CA LEU A 282 3.57 29.03 -43.10
C LEU A 282 2.71 27.77 -43.05
N ILE A 283 1.94 27.52 -44.09
CA ILE A 283 1.16 26.28 -44.24
C ILE A 283 2.09 25.09 -44.34
N ALA A 284 3.11 25.16 -45.22
CA ALA A 284 4.09 24.08 -45.39
C ALA A 284 4.87 23.79 -44.08
N GLU A 285 5.24 24.81 -43.33
CA GLU A 285 5.89 24.69 -42.03
C GLU A 285 4.95 24.05 -40.99
N SER A 286 3.67 24.47 -40.96
CA SER A 286 2.65 23.91 -40.07
C SER A 286 2.36 22.44 -40.40
N ASP A 287 2.38 22.04 -41.68
CA ASP A 287 2.12 20.66 -42.10
C ASP A 287 3.30 19.73 -41.73
N ARG A 288 4.55 20.24 -41.81
CA ARG A 288 5.72 19.52 -41.28
C ARG A 288 5.63 19.32 -39.79
N ALA A 289 5.34 20.37 -39.03
CA ALA A 289 5.17 20.31 -37.57
C ALA A 289 4.03 19.34 -37.18
N LEU A 290 2.94 19.27 -37.95
CA LEU A 290 1.84 18.32 -37.77
C LEU A 290 2.28 16.87 -37.98
N THR A 291 3.26 16.62 -38.83
CA THR A 291 3.81 15.29 -39.09
C THR A 291 4.78 14.88 -37.97
N GLU A 292 5.66 15.80 -37.58
CA GLU A 292 6.67 15.56 -36.55
C GLU A 292 6.06 15.44 -35.14
N HIS A 293 4.97 16.19 -34.88
CA HIS A 293 4.24 16.24 -33.59
C HIS A 293 2.82 15.67 -33.69
N ALA A 294 2.68 14.45 -34.21
CA ALA A 294 1.40 13.82 -34.52
C ALA A 294 0.46 13.65 -33.30
N GLY A 295 1.02 13.61 -32.08
CA GLY A 295 0.26 13.52 -30.82
C GLY A 295 -0.54 14.77 -30.44
N CYS A 296 -0.21 15.94 -31.01
CA CYS A 296 -0.90 17.19 -30.70
C CYS A 296 -2.16 17.36 -31.56
N LYS A 297 -3.34 17.27 -30.95
CA LYS A 297 -4.63 17.42 -31.63
C LYS A 297 -5.01 18.90 -31.90
N ARG A 298 -4.41 19.83 -31.14
CA ARG A 298 -4.81 21.26 -31.10
C ARG A 298 -4.80 21.97 -32.46
N PRO A 299 -3.80 21.79 -33.35
CA PRO A 299 -3.83 22.46 -34.68
C PRO A 299 -4.81 21.80 -35.66
N ARG A 300 -5.19 20.54 -35.42
CA ARG A 300 -6.17 19.80 -36.25
C ARG A 300 -7.60 20.03 -35.83
N ASP A 301 -7.82 20.56 -34.62
CA ASP A 301 -9.15 20.82 -34.08
C ASP A 301 -9.61 22.22 -34.48
N THR A 302 -10.56 22.29 -35.37
CA THR A 302 -11.20 23.54 -35.81
C THR A 302 -12.02 24.21 -34.71
N GLY A 303 -12.20 23.60 -33.56
CA GLY A 303 -12.71 24.24 -32.35
C GLY A 303 -11.69 25.16 -31.68
N THR A 304 -10.39 24.99 -31.97
CA THR A 304 -9.32 25.85 -31.42
C THR A 304 -9.02 27.06 -32.29
N SER A 305 -8.54 28.14 -31.67
CA SER A 305 -8.15 29.34 -32.37
C SER A 305 -7.06 29.13 -33.43
N LEU A 306 -6.06 28.28 -33.11
CA LEU A 306 -5.01 27.95 -34.09
C LEU A 306 -5.54 27.13 -35.24
N GLY A 307 -6.34 26.08 -34.97
CA GLY A 307 -6.95 25.26 -36.01
C GLY A 307 -7.84 26.07 -36.92
N GLN A 308 -8.67 26.97 -36.38
CA GLN A 308 -9.52 27.89 -37.16
C GLN A 308 -8.70 28.80 -38.08
N LEU A 309 -7.67 29.46 -37.55
CA LEU A 309 -6.83 30.32 -38.36
C LEU A 309 -6.06 29.58 -39.45
N LEU A 310 -5.55 28.37 -39.13
CA LEU A 310 -4.82 27.56 -40.11
C LEU A 310 -5.74 27.06 -41.24
N GLU A 311 -6.99 26.66 -40.91
CA GLU A 311 -7.99 26.31 -41.90
C GLU A 311 -8.30 27.50 -42.85
N HIS A 312 -8.58 28.66 -42.28
CA HIS A 312 -8.86 29.87 -43.07
C HIS A 312 -7.63 30.37 -43.85
N LEU A 313 -6.42 30.20 -43.29
CA LEU A 313 -5.18 30.51 -44.01
C LEU A 313 -5.03 29.70 -45.29
N ARG A 314 -5.35 28.40 -45.22
CA ARG A 314 -5.34 27.51 -46.39
C ARG A 314 -6.33 27.98 -47.47
N VAL A 315 -7.54 28.40 -47.06
CA VAL A 315 -8.54 28.95 -47.98
C VAL A 315 -8.03 30.23 -48.62
N CYS A 316 -7.50 31.17 -47.81
CA CYS A 316 -6.99 32.48 -48.30
C CYS A 316 -5.79 32.29 -49.26
N ALA A 317 -4.87 31.36 -48.96
CA ALA A 317 -3.70 31.10 -49.79
C ALA A 317 -4.06 30.55 -51.18
N LEU A 318 -5.18 29.81 -51.27
CA LEU A 318 -5.69 29.28 -52.53
C LEU A 318 -6.52 30.31 -53.31
N ASP A 319 -7.55 30.87 -52.69
CA ASP A 319 -8.41 31.88 -53.27
C ASP A 319 -9.16 32.66 -52.16
N PRO A 320 -8.79 33.91 -51.89
CA PRO A 320 -9.45 34.72 -50.85
C PRO A 320 -10.94 34.96 -51.10
N ARG A 321 -11.43 34.89 -52.38
CA ARG A 321 -12.83 35.10 -52.74
C ARG A 321 -13.75 33.99 -52.23
N LYS A 322 -13.19 32.88 -51.78
CA LYS A 322 -13.94 31.74 -51.21
C LYS A 322 -14.29 31.94 -49.72
N LEU A 323 -13.81 33.02 -49.10
CA LEU A 323 -14.20 33.35 -47.72
C LEU A 323 -15.61 33.98 -47.72
N ASP A 324 -16.50 33.36 -46.95
CA ASP A 324 -17.80 33.95 -46.63
C ASP A 324 -17.68 34.93 -45.45
N GLY A 325 -18.71 35.79 -45.30
CA GLY A 325 -18.74 36.75 -44.19
C GLY A 325 -18.68 36.12 -42.79
N ARG A 326 -19.12 34.88 -42.65
CA ARG A 326 -19.02 34.12 -41.40
C ARG A 326 -17.56 33.73 -41.09
N SER A 327 -16.82 33.29 -42.07
CA SER A 327 -15.40 32.98 -41.95
C SER A 327 -14.56 34.19 -41.60
N VAL A 328 -14.80 35.33 -42.27
CA VAL A 328 -14.15 36.63 -41.95
C VAL A 328 -14.48 37.05 -40.49
N GLY A 329 -15.75 36.90 -40.07
CA GLY A 329 -16.16 37.18 -38.69
C GLY A 329 -15.46 36.28 -37.64
N ARG A 330 -15.22 34.99 -37.97
CA ARG A 330 -14.45 34.07 -37.10
C ARG A 330 -12.99 34.48 -37.03
N ILE A 331 -12.35 34.80 -38.13
CA ILE A 331 -10.96 35.30 -38.15
C ILE A 331 -10.90 36.54 -37.26
N ARG A 332 -11.83 37.54 -37.46
CA ARG A 332 -11.87 38.78 -36.66
C ARG A 332 -11.98 38.49 -35.16
N LEU A 333 -12.84 37.56 -34.76
CA LEU A 333 -13.02 37.18 -33.36
C LEU A 333 -11.76 36.59 -32.75
N VAL A 334 -11.07 35.68 -33.48
CA VAL A 334 -9.83 35.06 -33.00
C VAL A 334 -8.74 36.13 -32.85
N LEU A 335 -8.54 37.00 -33.83
CA LEU A 335 -7.58 38.09 -33.78
C LEU A 335 -7.90 39.07 -32.64
N ALA A 336 -9.16 39.47 -32.49
CA ALA A 336 -9.60 40.39 -31.45
C ALA A 336 -9.33 39.86 -30.03
N ARG A 337 -9.60 38.58 -29.80
CA ARG A 337 -9.30 37.92 -28.52
C ARG A 337 -7.80 37.77 -28.26
N TYR A 338 -7.04 37.46 -29.31
CA TYR A 338 -5.58 37.38 -29.22
C TYR A 338 -5.00 38.74 -28.81
N VAL A 339 -5.33 39.79 -29.53
CA VAL A 339 -4.84 41.16 -29.28
C VAL A 339 -5.26 41.66 -27.89
N ALA A 340 -6.51 41.45 -27.48
CA ALA A 340 -7.00 41.85 -26.15
C ALA A 340 -6.32 41.06 -24.99
N THR A 341 -5.81 39.87 -25.27
CA THR A 341 -5.19 39.02 -24.21
C THR A 341 -3.69 39.21 -24.15
N ARG A 342 -3.00 39.41 -25.27
CA ARG A 342 -1.54 39.40 -25.38
C ARG A 342 -0.95 40.65 -26.02
N GLY A 343 -1.73 41.48 -26.64
CA GLY A 343 -1.29 42.53 -27.57
C GLY A 343 -1.02 41.98 -28.97
N ALA A 344 -0.77 42.84 -29.94
CA ALA A 344 -0.36 42.42 -31.29
C ALA A 344 0.98 41.66 -31.22
N PRO A 345 1.21 40.67 -32.14
CA PRO A 345 2.50 40.04 -32.27
C PRO A 345 3.63 41.08 -32.36
N ASP A 346 4.78 40.80 -31.77
CA ASP A 346 5.94 41.72 -31.67
C ASP A 346 5.74 43.00 -30.81
N SER A 347 4.61 43.20 -30.22
CA SER A 347 4.42 44.25 -29.21
C SER A 347 5.17 43.90 -27.88
N SER A 348 5.46 44.95 -27.10
CA SER A 348 6.06 44.74 -25.75
C SER A 348 5.12 43.92 -24.84
N ALA A 349 3.80 44.11 -24.99
CA ALA A 349 2.79 43.36 -24.25
C ALA A 349 2.81 41.86 -24.64
N CYS A 350 2.94 41.53 -25.92
CA CYS A 350 3.02 40.16 -26.40
C CYS A 350 4.31 39.48 -25.92
N ARG A 351 5.45 40.16 -26.03
CA ARG A 351 6.73 39.64 -25.52
C ARG A 351 6.69 39.35 -24.01
N ALA A 352 6.12 40.28 -23.24
CA ALA A 352 5.95 40.09 -21.80
C ALA A 352 5.01 38.92 -21.45
N ALA A 353 3.91 38.75 -22.19
CA ALA A 353 3.00 37.63 -22.03
C ALA A 353 3.70 36.29 -22.35
N ARG A 354 4.44 36.23 -23.46
CA ARG A 354 5.20 35.05 -23.87
C ARG A 354 6.31 34.71 -22.89
N GLN A 355 6.98 35.70 -22.34
CA GLN A 355 8.01 35.48 -21.30
C GLN A 355 7.38 34.87 -20.02
N ARG A 356 6.22 35.37 -19.59
CA ARG A 356 5.49 34.80 -18.45
C ARG A 356 5.08 33.34 -18.71
N GLU A 357 4.58 33.04 -19.92
CA GLU A 357 4.22 31.68 -20.32
C GLU A 357 5.45 30.75 -20.33
N ARG A 358 6.58 31.23 -20.87
CA ARG A 358 7.86 30.47 -20.84
C ARG A 358 8.34 30.19 -19.43
N VAL A 359 8.40 31.20 -18.57
CA VAL A 359 8.82 31.05 -17.17
C VAL A 359 7.93 30.02 -16.46
N ARG A 360 6.62 30.05 -16.69
CA ARG A 360 5.69 29.08 -16.10
C ARG A 360 5.92 27.65 -16.61
N ALA A 361 6.21 27.48 -17.89
CA ALA A 361 6.47 26.16 -18.50
C ALA A 361 7.86 25.62 -18.17
N MET A 362 8.81 26.49 -17.85
CA MET A 362 10.16 26.12 -17.40
C MET A 362 10.24 25.97 -15.87
N ALA A 363 9.13 26.16 -15.14
CA ALA A 363 9.09 25.79 -13.73
C ALA A 363 9.47 24.31 -13.57
N PRO A 364 10.33 23.96 -12.60
CA PRO A 364 10.79 22.59 -12.43
C PRO A 364 9.60 21.67 -12.25
N THR A 365 9.58 20.58 -13.01
CA THR A 365 8.55 19.57 -12.84
C THR A 365 8.88 18.70 -11.64
N ARG A 366 7.86 18.04 -11.13
CA ARG A 366 8.04 17.04 -10.07
C ARG A 366 9.00 15.92 -10.48
N ARG A 367 9.12 15.62 -11.77
CA ARG A 367 10.00 14.60 -12.32
C ARG A 367 11.47 15.00 -12.17
N GLU A 368 11.86 16.17 -12.65
CA GLU A 368 13.25 16.62 -12.59
C GLU A 368 13.73 16.73 -11.14
N LEU A 369 12.88 17.27 -10.25
CA LEU A 369 13.17 17.33 -8.82
C LEU A 369 13.25 15.94 -8.16
N ALA A 370 12.40 14.98 -8.59
CA ALA A 370 12.48 13.61 -8.10
C ALA A 370 13.75 12.91 -8.56
N HIS A 371 14.19 13.14 -9.82
CA HIS A 371 15.44 12.59 -10.33
C HIS A 371 16.67 13.19 -9.63
N CYS A 372 16.66 14.50 -9.36
CA CYS A 372 17.71 15.16 -8.57
C CYS A 372 17.84 14.52 -7.18
N VAL A 373 16.73 14.37 -6.46
CA VAL A 373 16.72 13.73 -5.14
C VAL A 373 17.10 12.24 -5.21
N ALA A 374 16.69 11.52 -6.27
CA ALA A 374 17.11 10.14 -6.47
C ALA A 374 18.64 10.02 -6.63
N GLN A 375 19.27 10.98 -7.28
CA GLN A 375 20.72 11.02 -7.40
C GLN A 375 21.43 11.32 -6.06
N ARG A 376 20.84 12.19 -5.22
CA ARG A 376 21.38 12.40 -3.86
C ARG A 376 21.41 11.10 -3.06
N LEU A 377 20.42 10.22 -3.28
CA LEU A 377 20.35 8.90 -2.63
C LEU A 377 21.41 7.92 -3.15
N ASP A 378 22.00 8.13 -4.33
CA ASP A 378 23.04 7.24 -4.87
C ASP A 378 24.35 7.28 -4.06
N ALA A 379 24.56 8.33 -3.25
CA ALA A 379 25.67 8.42 -2.32
C ALA A 379 25.51 7.50 -1.08
N TRP A 380 24.33 6.90 -0.90
CA TRP A 380 24.01 6.04 0.24
C TRP A 380 23.95 4.58 -0.17
N PRO A 381 24.33 3.67 0.74
CA PRO A 381 24.15 2.23 0.49
C PRO A 381 22.69 1.89 0.22
N PRO A 382 22.38 1.24 -0.91
CA PRO A 382 21.00 1.05 -1.37
C PRO A 382 20.13 0.26 -0.40
N MET A 383 20.69 -0.64 0.38
CA MET A 383 19.96 -1.50 1.33
C MET A 383 19.79 -0.89 2.74
N ARG A 384 20.20 0.37 2.91
CA ARG A 384 20.18 1.06 4.20
C ARG A 384 19.07 2.11 4.25
N GLY A 385 18.49 2.34 5.45
CA GLY A 385 17.72 3.54 5.76
C GLY A 385 18.64 4.72 6.06
N LEU A 386 18.07 5.91 6.10
CA LEU A 386 18.77 7.18 6.33
C LEU A 386 18.59 7.61 7.79
N ASP A 387 19.66 8.07 8.40
CA ASP A 387 19.60 8.62 9.76
C ASP A 387 18.88 9.99 9.74
N GLU A 388 19.19 10.83 8.74
CA GLU A 388 18.62 12.18 8.57
C GLU A 388 18.10 12.40 7.13
N PRO A 389 16.92 11.91 6.76
CA PRO A 389 16.35 12.13 5.42
C PRO A 389 16.13 13.61 5.07
N SER A 390 15.93 14.45 6.08
CA SER A 390 15.77 15.91 5.93
C SER A 390 16.96 16.59 5.27
N ALA A 391 18.19 16.11 5.52
CA ALA A 391 19.41 16.63 4.90
C ALA A 391 19.38 16.52 3.37
N LEU A 392 18.74 15.47 2.82
CA LEU A 392 18.59 15.26 1.38
C LEU A 392 17.42 16.03 0.76
N SER A 393 16.60 16.69 1.58
CA SER A 393 15.44 17.47 1.13
C SER A 393 15.73 18.97 0.95
N GLY A 394 16.98 19.37 1.05
CA GLY A 394 17.42 20.75 0.84
C GLY A 394 17.15 21.26 -0.59
N PRO A 395 17.19 22.59 -0.80
CA PRO A 395 17.06 23.18 -2.13
C PRO A 395 18.11 22.65 -3.11
N VAL A 396 17.80 22.74 -4.41
CA VAL A 396 18.72 22.35 -5.49
C VAL A 396 19.95 23.27 -5.47
N ASP A 397 21.15 22.71 -5.41
CA ASP A 397 22.39 23.46 -5.47
C ASP A 397 22.78 23.86 -6.92
N ALA A 398 23.87 24.65 -7.09
CA ALA A 398 24.26 25.13 -8.40
C ALA A 398 24.75 24.01 -9.34
N THR A 399 25.35 22.96 -8.81
CA THR A 399 25.84 21.79 -9.60
C THR A 399 24.68 20.94 -10.08
N GLU A 400 23.73 20.66 -9.18
CA GLU A 400 22.50 19.95 -9.49
C GLU A 400 21.63 20.74 -10.50
N ALA A 401 21.55 22.07 -10.30
CA ALA A 401 20.84 22.96 -11.20
C ALA A 401 21.35 22.86 -12.64
N ALA A 402 22.68 22.89 -12.83
CA ALA A 402 23.31 22.74 -14.15
C ALA A 402 23.07 21.34 -14.75
N ARG A 403 23.12 20.28 -13.91
CA ARG A 403 22.99 18.89 -14.37
C ARG A 403 21.58 18.51 -14.76
N PHE A 404 20.58 18.98 -14.03
CA PHE A 404 19.17 18.63 -14.23
C PHE A 404 18.35 19.73 -14.92
N GLU A 405 19.01 20.77 -15.43
CA GLU A 405 18.35 21.94 -16.04
C GLU A 405 17.31 22.58 -15.11
N LEU A 406 17.63 22.64 -13.81
CA LEU A 406 16.76 23.18 -12.78
C LEU A 406 17.20 24.59 -12.38
N PRO A 407 16.30 25.44 -11.88
CA PRO A 407 16.69 26.70 -11.26
C PRO A 407 17.48 26.45 -9.96
N PRO A 408 18.62 27.15 -9.74
CA PRO A 408 19.30 27.10 -8.44
C PRO A 408 18.35 27.55 -7.33
N GLY A 409 18.39 26.87 -6.19
CA GLY A 409 17.52 27.15 -5.06
C GLY A 409 16.08 26.62 -5.21
N ALA A 410 15.78 25.82 -6.24
CA ALA A 410 14.47 25.19 -6.37
C ALA A 410 14.17 24.28 -5.17
N GLU A 411 13.01 24.46 -4.56
CA GLU A 411 12.60 23.69 -3.39
C GLU A 411 12.08 22.29 -3.77
N VAL A 412 12.47 21.29 -2.98
CA VAL A 412 11.94 19.94 -3.10
C VAL A 412 10.47 19.90 -2.65
N PRO A 413 9.53 19.44 -3.50
CA PRO A 413 8.11 19.42 -3.18
C PRO A 413 7.76 18.56 -1.95
N PRO A 414 6.70 18.91 -1.19
CA PRO A 414 6.31 18.16 0.01
C PRO A 414 6.03 16.67 -0.25
N ALA A 415 5.58 16.31 -1.44
CA ALA A 415 5.35 14.91 -1.81
C ALA A 415 6.65 14.10 -1.93
N ILE A 416 7.73 14.70 -2.43
CA ILE A 416 9.05 14.08 -2.49
C ILE A 416 9.68 14.05 -1.09
N ARG A 417 9.56 15.11 -0.31
CA ARG A 417 10.00 15.14 1.09
C ARG A 417 9.34 14.02 1.91
N ARG A 418 8.02 13.84 1.79
CA ARG A 418 7.30 12.74 2.46
C ARG A 418 7.78 11.36 2.01
N ARG A 419 8.18 11.22 0.74
CA ARG A 419 8.74 9.97 0.24
C ARG A 419 10.11 9.70 0.86
N LEU A 420 10.99 10.70 0.93
CA LEU A 420 12.30 10.62 1.62
C LEU A 420 12.16 10.22 3.08
N MET A 421 11.17 10.78 3.80
CA MET A 421 10.92 10.44 5.20
C MET A 421 10.65 8.96 5.42
N ARG A 422 10.18 8.22 4.42
CA ARG A 422 10.00 6.77 4.51
C ARG A 422 11.33 6.01 4.58
N CYS A 423 12.44 6.64 4.17
CA CYS A 423 13.78 6.08 4.33
C CYS A 423 14.34 6.26 5.73
N GLN A 424 13.68 7.02 6.61
CA GLN A 424 14.18 7.26 7.95
C GLN A 424 14.40 5.95 8.70
N ALA A 425 15.63 5.74 9.14
CA ALA A 425 16.00 4.66 10.04
C ALA A 425 15.81 5.11 11.49
N GLY A 426 15.34 4.21 12.32
CA GLY A 426 15.17 4.49 13.74
C GLY A 426 14.62 3.28 14.49
N THR A 427 14.54 3.38 15.82
CA THR A 427 13.85 2.37 16.60
C THR A 427 12.35 2.39 16.28
N PRO A 428 11.63 1.27 16.43
CA PRO A 428 10.18 1.24 16.21
C PRO A 428 9.43 2.33 16.99
N GLU A 429 9.83 2.60 18.24
CA GLU A 429 9.25 3.64 19.10
C GLU A 429 9.45 5.04 18.51
N ALA A 430 10.65 5.35 18.04
CA ALA A 430 10.95 6.63 17.43
C ALA A 430 10.13 6.83 16.14
N LEU A 431 10.01 5.79 15.32
CA LEU A 431 9.21 5.87 14.09
C LEU A 431 7.70 5.96 14.35
N VAL A 432 7.21 5.38 15.45
CA VAL A 432 5.83 5.61 15.92
C VAL A 432 5.65 7.07 16.37
N ALA A 433 6.58 7.60 17.15
CA ALA A 433 6.54 9.00 17.61
C ALA A 433 6.58 10.00 16.45
N HIS A 434 7.32 9.69 15.38
CA HIS A 434 7.37 10.49 14.15
C HIS A 434 6.17 10.25 13.21
N GLY A 435 5.22 9.38 13.58
CA GLY A 435 4.03 9.09 12.75
C GLY A 435 4.34 8.31 11.46
N LEU A 436 5.48 7.64 11.38
CA LEU A 436 5.86 6.78 10.26
C LEU A 436 5.29 5.37 10.42
N ILE A 437 5.28 4.83 11.63
CA ILE A 437 4.55 3.60 11.97
C ILE A 437 3.18 3.98 12.53
N THR A 438 2.15 3.80 11.73
CA THR A 438 0.78 4.28 12.01
C THR A 438 -0.20 3.19 12.42
N SER A 439 0.20 1.93 12.37
CA SER A 439 -0.66 0.79 12.70
C SER A 439 0.15 -0.47 13.04
N GLY A 440 -0.50 -1.43 13.68
CA GLY A 440 0.07 -2.76 13.93
C GLY A 440 0.46 -3.51 12.66
N GLU A 441 -0.22 -3.26 11.53
CA GLU A 441 0.15 -3.80 10.22
C GLU A 441 1.49 -3.25 9.71
N VAL A 442 1.69 -1.93 9.82
CA VAL A 442 2.97 -1.30 9.44
C VAL A 442 4.09 -1.81 10.35
N LEU A 443 3.86 -1.85 11.67
CA LEU A 443 4.81 -2.40 12.62
C LEU A 443 5.20 -3.84 12.26
N ALA A 444 4.22 -4.72 12.05
CA ALA A 444 4.45 -6.12 11.69
C ALA A 444 5.28 -6.32 10.41
N ASN A 445 5.18 -5.40 9.46
CA ASN A 445 5.98 -5.45 8.24
C ASN A 445 7.45 -5.06 8.46
N LEU A 446 7.74 -4.31 9.52
CA LEU A 446 9.08 -3.82 9.83
C LEU A 446 9.83 -4.69 10.85
N LEU A 447 9.12 -5.34 11.75
CA LEU A 447 9.71 -6.18 12.81
C LEU A 447 10.73 -7.21 12.31
N PRO A 448 10.54 -7.89 11.16
CA PRO A 448 11.55 -8.83 10.64
C PRO A 448 12.94 -8.20 10.42
N GLN A 449 13.04 -6.86 10.36
CA GLN A 449 14.34 -6.19 10.26
C GLN A 449 15.17 -6.29 11.55
N ILE A 450 14.55 -6.53 12.70
CA ILE A 450 15.20 -6.68 14.01
C ILE A 450 15.00 -8.07 14.60
N THR A 451 13.83 -8.70 14.44
CA THR A 451 13.54 -10.02 15.00
C THR A 451 14.36 -11.11 14.35
N ALA A 452 14.67 -10.99 13.05
CA ALA A 452 15.51 -11.95 12.35
C ALA A 452 16.94 -12.00 12.94
N ASP A 453 17.51 -10.85 13.28
CA ASP A 453 18.83 -10.77 13.90
C ASP A 453 18.83 -11.40 15.32
N LEU A 454 17.73 -11.20 16.07
CA LEU A 454 17.54 -11.83 17.38
C LEU A 454 17.43 -13.36 17.29
N HIS A 455 16.69 -13.88 16.30
CA HIS A 455 16.62 -15.32 16.07
C HIS A 455 17.95 -15.92 15.58
N ALA A 456 18.73 -15.15 14.83
CA ALA A 456 20.03 -15.60 14.34
C ALA A 456 21.13 -15.58 15.42
N SER A 457 20.96 -14.80 16.49
CA SER A 457 21.97 -14.64 17.55
C SER A 457 22.33 -15.93 18.29
N ASP A 458 21.46 -16.95 18.21
CA ASP A 458 21.70 -18.27 18.83
C ASP A 458 22.76 -19.09 18.09
N LEU A 459 23.06 -18.80 16.82
CA LEU A 459 24.07 -19.46 16.03
C LEU A 459 25.50 -19.05 16.48
N ALA A 460 26.45 -19.97 16.41
CA ALA A 460 27.81 -19.72 16.88
C ALA A 460 28.63 -18.84 15.89
N ASP A 461 28.43 -19.02 14.60
CA ASP A 461 29.21 -18.39 13.54
C ASP A 461 28.54 -17.09 13.04
N GLU A 462 29.31 -15.98 12.94
CA GLU A 462 28.77 -14.67 12.57
C GLU A 462 28.30 -14.58 11.11
N SER A 463 29.00 -15.28 10.19
CA SER A 463 28.58 -15.30 8.79
C SER A 463 27.28 -16.06 8.62
N LEU A 464 27.12 -17.14 9.37
CA LEU A 464 25.88 -17.92 9.43
C LEU A 464 24.75 -17.16 10.10
N GLN A 465 25.03 -16.37 11.17
CA GLN A 465 24.04 -15.46 11.75
C GLN A 465 23.52 -14.46 10.73
N THR A 466 24.42 -13.82 9.98
CA THR A 466 24.08 -12.86 8.93
C THR A 466 23.23 -13.51 7.84
N LEU A 467 23.62 -14.68 7.37
CA LEU A 467 22.90 -15.44 6.35
C LEU A 467 21.50 -15.85 6.83
N TYR A 468 21.42 -16.45 8.02
CA TYR A 468 20.14 -16.90 8.58
C TYR A 468 19.17 -15.74 8.81
N ALA A 469 19.67 -14.63 9.35
CA ALA A 469 18.86 -13.41 9.50
C ALA A 469 18.36 -12.88 8.14
N ALA A 470 19.18 -12.93 7.09
CA ALA A 470 18.76 -12.52 5.73
C ALA A 470 17.67 -13.44 5.17
N ILE A 471 17.80 -14.76 5.35
CA ILE A 471 16.79 -15.76 4.96
C ILE A 471 15.47 -15.52 5.71
N LEU A 472 15.52 -15.31 7.03
CA LEU A 472 14.33 -15.05 7.85
C LEU A 472 13.62 -13.76 7.43
N ARG A 473 14.36 -12.68 7.16
CA ARG A 473 13.79 -11.42 6.65
C ARG A 473 13.10 -11.61 5.31
N ALA A 474 13.70 -12.38 4.42
CA ALA A 474 13.12 -12.69 3.11
C ALA A 474 11.85 -13.56 3.26
N PHE A 475 11.89 -14.55 4.14
CA PHE A 475 10.73 -15.40 4.45
C PHE A 475 9.55 -14.59 5.00
N ALA A 476 9.81 -13.69 5.95
CA ALA A 476 8.79 -12.85 6.55
C ALA A 476 8.16 -11.84 5.57
N ARG A 477 8.88 -11.45 4.49
CA ARG A 477 8.35 -10.61 3.41
C ARG A 477 7.45 -11.36 2.41
N ARG A 478 7.47 -12.69 2.42
CA ARG A 478 6.62 -13.51 1.54
C ARG A 478 5.15 -13.20 1.82
N ARG A 479 4.39 -12.87 0.77
CA ARG A 479 2.96 -12.59 0.90
C ARG A 479 2.17 -13.89 0.85
N SER A 480 1.19 -14.01 1.76
CA SER A 480 0.20 -15.07 1.68
C SER A 480 -0.91 -14.71 0.70
N LEU A 481 -1.48 -15.72 0.04
CA LEU A 481 -2.72 -15.59 -0.71
C LEU A 481 -3.90 -15.61 0.28
N LEU A 482 -4.92 -14.81 0.00
CA LEU A 482 -6.07 -14.61 0.91
C LEU A 482 -6.75 -15.90 1.38
N LEU A 483 -6.87 -16.90 0.51
CA LEU A 483 -7.45 -18.21 0.87
C LEU A 483 -6.40 -19.28 1.09
N LEU A 484 -5.19 -19.02 0.64
CA LEU A 484 -4.09 -19.92 0.69
C LEU A 484 -3.01 -19.23 1.52
N ASP A 485 -3.27 -19.02 2.81
CA ASP A 485 -2.28 -18.45 3.72
C ASP A 485 -1.13 -19.43 3.91
N LEU A 486 -0.28 -19.50 2.90
CA LEU A 486 0.83 -20.44 2.83
C LEU A 486 1.90 -20.12 3.87
N GLN A 487 1.99 -18.87 4.33
CA GLN A 487 2.88 -18.48 5.41
C GLN A 487 2.49 -19.10 6.75
N SER A 488 1.18 -19.30 7.01
CA SER A 488 0.73 -19.99 8.22
C SER A 488 0.88 -21.51 8.11
N GLN A 489 1.00 -22.04 6.90
CA GLN A 489 1.14 -23.47 6.64
C GLN A 489 2.59 -23.94 6.63
N VAL A 490 3.51 -23.10 6.13
CA VAL A 490 4.94 -23.41 6.04
C VAL A 490 5.71 -22.55 7.04
N ARG A 491 6.51 -23.16 7.89
CA ARG A 491 7.42 -22.47 8.81
C ARG A 491 8.78 -22.29 8.16
N ALA A 492 9.52 -21.25 8.54
CA ALA A 492 10.88 -21.05 8.05
C ALA A 492 11.78 -22.26 8.33
N SER A 493 11.61 -22.91 9.49
CA SER A 493 12.32 -24.13 9.86
C SER A 493 12.02 -25.36 8.98
N GLU A 494 10.97 -25.30 8.15
CA GLU A 494 10.64 -26.39 7.20
C GLU A 494 11.33 -26.20 5.84
N LEU A 495 12.03 -25.08 5.62
CA LEU A 495 12.88 -24.88 4.45
C LEU A 495 14.14 -25.76 4.60
N PRO A 496 14.49 -26.62 3.61
CA PRO A 496 15.59 -27.58 3.78
C PRO A 496 16.92 -26.92 4.17
N TRP A 497 17.27 -25.79 3.53
CA TRP A 497 18.49 -25.04 3.87
C TRP A 497 18.45 -24.38 5.25
N VAL A 498 17.26 -24.10 5.79
CA VAL A 498 17.11 -23.61 7.16
C VAL A 498 17.17 -24.76 8.15
N ALA A 499 16.55 -25.89 7.86
CA ALA A 499 16.65 -27.10 8.69
C ALA A 499 18.11 -27.50 8.88
N SER A 500 18.92 -27.54 7.82
CA SER A 500 20.35 -27.82 7.87
C SER A 500 21.14 -26.86 8.79
N ILE A 501 20.76 -25.58 8.84
CA ILE A 501 21.37 -24.61 9.78
C ILE A 501 20.99 -24.91 11.23
N LEU A 502 19.72 -25.25 11.47
CA LEU A 502 19.20 -25.47 12.82
C LEU A 502 19.71 -26.77 13.49
N GLU A 503 20.26 -27.70 12.72
CA GLU A 503 20.91 -28.88 13.19
C GLU A 503 22.33 -28.61 13.74
N LEU A 504 22.89 -27.43 13.48
CA LEU A 504 24.23 -27.05 13.92
C LEU A 504 24.25 -26.65 15.40
N PRO A 505 25.43 -26.79 16.08
CA PRO A 505 25.57 -26.39 17.46
C PRO A 505 25.19 -24.91 17.67
N SER A 506 24.31 -24.64 18.63
CA SER A 506 23.92 -23.30 19.05
C SER A 506 24.75 -22.83 20.26
N LYS A 507 24.89 -21.51 20.41
CA LYS A 507 25.38 -20.91 21.66
C LYS A 507 24.35 -21.17 22.75
N ALA A 508 24.78 -21.79 23.87
CA ALA A 508 23.88 -22.05 24.98
C ALA A 508 23.22 -20.75 25.50
N SER A 509 21.92 -20.65 25.36
CA SER A 509 20.90 -19.89 26.12
C SER A 509 21.16 -18.46 26.65
N LEU A 510 22.15 -17.70 26.18
CA LEU A 510 22.33 -16.30 26.58
C LEU A 510 21.29 -15.37 25.94
N SER A 511 20.63 -15.79 24.86
CA SER A 511 19.70 -15.01 24.07
C SER A 511 18.28 -14.92 24.63
N HIS A 512 17.82 -15.89 25.45
CA HIS A 512 16.44 -15.91 25.97
C HIS A 512 16.04 -14.61 26.67
N GLY A 513 16.97 -13.97 27.39
CA GLY A 513 16.73 -12.70 28.06
C GLY A 513 16.49 -11.54 27.08
N GLN A 514 17.28 -11.47 26.01
CA GLN A 514 17.15 -10.41 24.99
C GLN A 514 15.87 -10.60 24.17
N GLN A 515 15.56 -11.82 23.81
CA GLN A 515 14.33 -12.15 23.07
C GLN A 515 13.08 -11.86 23.91
N ARG A 516 13.10 -12.20 25.21
CA ARG A 516 12.03 -11.85 26.14
C ARG A 516 11.86 -10.33 26.28
N GLN A 517 12.95 -9.59 26.45
CA GLN A 517 12.93 -8.13 26.54
C GLN A 517 12.38 -7.49 25.26
N ALA A 518 12.78 -8.00 24.08
CA ALA A 518 12.25 -7.54 22.79
C ALA A 518 10.76 -7.85 22.67
N LEU A 519 10.33 -9.05 23.06
CA LEU A 519 8.93 -9.45 23.08
C LEU A 519 8.08 -8.51 23.95
N GLU A 520 8.50 -8.23 25.19
CA GLU A 520 7.81 -7.31 26.10
C GLU A 520 7.75 -5.89 25.52
N ARG A 521 8.89 -5.38 25.00
CA ARG A 521 8.98 -4.05 24.41
C ARG A 521 8.06 -3.88 23.20
N ILE A 522 8.09 -4.83 22.26
CA ILE A 522 7.26 -4.78 21.05
C ILE A 522 5.78 -4.96 21.40
N SER A 523 5.47 -5.83 22.37
CA SER A 523 4.09 -6.03 22.82
C SER A 523 3.51 -4.75 23.44
N LEU A 524 4.26 -4.09 24.32
CA LEU A 524 3.86 -2.80 24.89
C LEU A 524 3.70 -1.74 23.82
N LEU A 525 4.67 -1.61 22.91
CA LEU A 525 4.58 -0.67 21.80
C LEU A 525 3.29 -0.88 20.97
N ALA A 526 2.96 -2.13 20.65
CA ALA A 526 1.74 -2.44 19.90
C ALA A 526 0.46 -2.10 20.67
N LEU A 527 0.42 -2.39 21.99
CA LEU A 527 -0.73 -2.12 22.83
C LEU A 527 -0.93 -0.62 23.10
N GLU A 528 0.17 0.10 23.35
CA GLU A 528 0.13 1.50 23.72
C GLU A 528 -0.04 2.47 22.55
N SER A 529 0.40 2.09 21.33
CA SER A 529 0.49 3.02 20.21
C SER A 529 -0.75 3.05 19.32
N PHE A 530 -1.49 1.94 19.22
CA PHE A 530 -2.58 1.82 18.25
C PHE A 530 -3.96 1.72 18.91
N PRO A 531 -4.79 2.78 18.83
CA PRO A 531 -6.10 2.82 19.50
C PRO A 531 -7.08 1.75 19.04
N GLN A 532 -6.93 1.25 17.84
CA GLN A 532 -7.85 0.27 17.23
C GLN A 532 -7.37 -1.18 17.32
N ALA A 533 -6.40 -1.46 18.15
CA ALA A 533 -5.82 -2.78 18.51
C ALA A 533 -6.12 -3.96 17.58
N ILE A 534 -5.96 -3.77 16.29
CA ILE A 534 -5.93 -4.90 15.38
C ILE A 534 -4.52 -5.47 15.47
N LEU A 535 -4.41 -6.63 16.10
CA LEU A 535 -3.17 -7.42 16.09
C LEU A 535 -3.19 -8.30 14.83
N PRO A 536 -2.60 -7.85 13.71
CA PRO A 536 -2.64 -8.63 12.48
C PRO A 536 -1.86 -9.94 12.64
N ASN A 537 -2.27 -10.98 11.93
CA ASN A 537 -1.63 -12.30 11.99
C ASN A 537 -0.12 -12.22 11.86
N LYS A 538 0.38 -11.31 11.03
CA LYS A 538 1.82 -11.12 10.84
C LYS A 538 2.51 -10.65 12.11
N LEU A 539 1.88 -9.74 12.87
CA LEU A 539 2.38 -9.31 14.18
C LEU A 539 2.33 -10.46 15.19
N LEU A 540 1.22 -11.18 15.24
CA LEU A 540 1.08 -12.34 16.15
C LEU A 540 2.15 -13.38 15.89
N ARG A 541 2.50 -13.65 14.64
CA ARG A 541 3.59 -14.60 14.28
C ARG A 541 4.96 -14.13 14.72
N GLU A 542 5.26 -12.84 14.57
CA GLU A 542 6.53 -12.28 15.05
C GLU A 542 6.62 -12.38 16.58
N LEU A 543 5.53 -12.05 17.29
CA LEU A 543 5.46 -12.17 18.75
C LEU A 543 5.54 -13.63 19.21
N ASP A 544 4.86 -14.55 18.54
CA ASP A 544 4.91 -15.99 18.81
C ASP A 544 6.31 -16.58 18.55
N GLY A 545 6.97 -16.13 17.48
CA GLY A 545 8.36 -16.47 17.19
C GLY A 545 9.30 -16.07 18.33
N LEU A 546 9.22 -14.82 18.75
CA LEU A 546 10.02 -14.31 19.88
C LEU A 546 9.68 -15.01 21.19
N ALA A 547 8.40 -15.30 21.44
CA ALA A 547 7.97 -16.02 22.64
C ALA A 547 8.62 -17.41 22.70
N ARG A 548 8.54 -18.17 21.61
CA ARG A 548 9.16 -19.51 21.52
C ARG A 548 10.67 -19.46 21.70
N SER A 549 11.34 -18.50 21.06
CA SER A 549 12.79 -18.31 21.26
C SER A 549 13.14 -17.90 22.68
N ALA A 550 12.23 -17.23 23.39
CA ALA A 550 12.38 -16.91 24.82
C ALA A 550 11.95 -18.05 25.76
N GLY A 551 11.64 -19.25 25.24
CA GLY A 551 11.15 -20.38 26.05
C GLY A 551 9.73 -20.23 26.58
N LEU A 552 8.92 -19.30 25.98
CA LEU A 552 7.55 -19.05 26.38
C LEU A 552 6.57 -19.66 25.36
N THR A 553 5.41 -20.11 25.86
CA THR A 553 4.30 -20.54 25.02
C THR A 553 3.14 -19.57 25.25
N LEU A 554 2.75 -18.85 24.19
CA LEU A 554 1.61 -17.94 24.19
C LEU A 554 0.53 -18.50 23.26
N ASP A 555 -0.68 -18.68 23.78
CA ASP A 555 -1.80 -19.29 23.06
C ASP A 555 -2.47 -18.25 22.12
N PHE A 556 -1.70 -17.67 21.21
CA PHE A 556 -2.25 -16.79 20.20
C PHE A 556 -3.18 -17.54 19.25
N THR A 557 -4.23 -16.86 18.84
CA THR A 557 -5.15 -17.38 17.82
C THR A 557 -5.10 -16.48 16.60
N GLU A 558 -4.56 -17.01 15.51
CA GLU A 558 -4.52 -16.34 14.21
C GLU A 558 -5.88 -16.42 13.51
N GLU A 559 -6.24 -15.32 12.87
CA GLU A 559 -7.35 -15.26 11.95
C GLU A 559 -6.90 -15.78 10.59
N VAL A 560 -7.37 -16.94 10.17
CA VAL A 560 -7.08 -17.46 8.83
C VAL A 560 -8.22 -17.06 7.90
N ALA A 561 -7.88 -16.36 6.83
CA ALA A 561 -8.86 -15.88 5.86
C ALA A 561 -9.74 -17.00 5.28
N ALA A 562 -9.20 -18.22 5.14
CA ALA A 562 -9.97 -19.40 4.72
C ALA A 562 -11.11 -19.74 5.67
N ASP A 563 -10.88 -19.66 6.99
CA ASP A 563 -11.92 -19.94 7.99
C ASP A 563 -13.10 -18.98 7.88
N ILE A 564 -12.81 -17.70 7.58
CA ILE A 564 -13.83 -16.65 7.42
C ILE A 564 -14.63 -16.85 6.15
N PHE A 565 -13.95 -17.07 5.02
CA PHE A 565 -14.63 -17.20 3.72
C PHE A 565 -15.38 -18.51 3.55
N MET A 566 -14.97 -19.56 4.23
CA MET A 566 -15.66 -20.85 4.20
C MET A 566 -16.85 -20.93 5.16
N GLY A 567 -17.03 -19.91 6.03
CA GLY A 567 -18.09 -19.89 7.03
C GLY A 567 -17.93 -20.97 8.11
N THR A 568 -16.76 -21.57 8.19
CA THR A 568 -16.42 -22.54 9.23
C THR A 568 -16.05 -21.81 10.50
N PHE A 569 -17.01 -21.67 11.40
CA PHE A 569 -16.80 -21.18 12.76
C PHE A 569 -16.09 -22.26 13.53
N THR A 570 -14.76 -22.15 13.55
CA THR A 570 -13.91 -23.19 14.09
C THR A 570 -13.92 -23.19 15.63
N PRO A 571 -13.67 -24.33 16.27
CA PRO A 571 -13.51 -24.41 17.72
C PRO A 571 -12.48 -23.43 18.31
N LYS A 572 -11.54 -22.93 17.49
CA LYS A 572 -10.55 -21.95 17.93
C LYS A 572 -11.17 -20.62 18.36
N PHE A 573 -12.22 -20.15 17.68
CA PHE A 573 -12.91 -18.92 18.07
C PHE A 573 -13.65 -19.08 19.40
N ALA A 574 -14.29 -20.22 19.62
CA ALA A 574 -14.92 -20.54 20.89
C ALA A 574 -13.90 -20.62 22.03
N ARG A 575 -12.75 -21.29 21.81
CA ARG A 575 -11.63 -21.32 22.78
C ARG A 575 -11.09 -19.94 23.08
N ALA A 576 -10.92 -19.08 22.07
CA ALA A 576 -10.49 -17.70 22.24
C ALA A 576 -11.47 -16.90 23.09
N ALA A 577 -12.79 -17.06 22.85
CA ALA A 577 -13.82 -16.40 23.65
C ALA A 577 -13.81 -16.88 25.11
N ALA A 578 -13.70 -18.18 25.34
CA ALA A 578 -13.61 -18.75 26.68
C ALA A 578 -12.36 -18.29 27.43
N ALA A 579 -11.19 -18.24 26.77
CA ALA A 579 -9.95 -17.76 27.37
C ALA A 579 -10.04 -16.27 27.73
N ALA A 580 -10.55 -15.44 26.82
CA ALA A 580 -10.79 -14.02 27.09
C ALA A 580 -11.79 -13.82 28.25
N GLY A 581 -12.87 -14.60 28.27
CA GLY A 581 -13.87 -14.58 29.36
C GLY A 581 -13.28 -14.93 30.73
N ARG A 582 -12.38 -15.92 30.78
CA ARG A 582 -11.68 -16.30 32.03
C ARG A 582 -10.73 -15.20 32.51
N PHE A 583 -9.92 -14.61 31.63
CA PHE A 583 -9.00 -13.52 31.99
C PHE A 583 -9.76 -12.26 32.43
N LEU A 584 -10.88 -11.94 31.78
CA LEU A 584 -11.65 -10.73 32.03
C LEU A 584 -12.81 -10.96 33.03
N ARG A 585 -12.85 -12.11 33.72
CA ARG A 585 -13.91 -12.43 34.71
C ARG A 585 -14.10 -11.33 35.75
N GLY A 586 -15.34 -10.92 35.98
CA GLY A 586 -15.70 -9.88 36.95
C GLY A 586 -15.31 -8.45 36.56
N THR A 587 -14.63 -8.27 35.44
CA THR A 587 -14.22 -6.94 34.97
C THR A 587 -15.35 -6.18 34.30
N LEU A 588 -15.15 -4.86 34.08
CA LEU A 588 -16.07 -4.01 33.31
C LEU A 588 -16.33 -4.59 31.91
N TYR A 589 -15.30 -5.15 31.24
CA TYR A 589 -15.43 -5.76 29.92
C TYR A 589 -16.45 -6.91 29.91
N ALA A 590 -16.30 -7.84 30.87
CA ALA A 590 -17.20 -9.00 30.97
C ALA A 590 -18.65 -8.55 31.21
N ARG A 591 -18.86 -7.59 32.13
CA ARG A 591 -20.19 -7.02 32.41
C ARG A 591 -20.80 -6.31 31.19
N TYR A 592 -19.99 -5.50 30.49
CA TYR A 592 -20.49 -4.74 29.34
C TYR A 592 -20.92 -5.63 28.15
N TYR A 593 -20.13 -6.67 27.87
CA TYR A 593 -20.41 -7.58 26.75
C TYR A 593 -21.21 -8.83 27.14
N GLY A 594 -21.63 -8.97 28.38
CA GLY A 594 -22.37 -10.14 28.86
C GLY A 594 -21.55 -11.44 28.78
N MET A 595 -20.24 -11.38 29.03
CA MET A 595 -19.34 -12.53 29.12
C MET A 595 -19.24 -13.01 30.56
N ASP A 596 -20.35 -13.49 31.12
CA ASP A 596 -20.44 -14.02 32.47
C ASP A 596 -19.92 -15.47 32.58
N ASP A 597 -19.84 -15.99 33.82
CA ASP A 597 -19.38 -17.35 34.08
C ASP A 597 -20.29 -18.40 33.46
N ALA A 598 -21.58 -18.12 33.35
CA ALA A 598 -22.55 -19.03 32.72
C ALA A 598 -22.26 -19.15 31.21
N THR A 599 -22.00 -18.01 30.55
CA THR A 599 -21.61 -17.95 29.13
C THR A 599 -20.28 -18.65 28.88
N ALA A 600 -19.25 -18.40 29.72
CA ALA A 600 -17.95 -19.05 29.60
C ALA A 600 -18.06 -20.57 29.80
N SER A 601 -18.83 -21.02 30.83
CA SER A 601 -19.11 -22.44 31.08
C SER A 601 -19.89 -23.11 29.97
N ALA A 602 -20.87 -22.41 29.38
CA ALA A 602 -21.61 -22.92 28.24
C ALA A 602 -20.71 -23.11 27.00
N ILE A 603 -19.77 -22.18 26.76
CA ILE A 603 -18.80 -22.29 25.68
C ILE A 603 -17.85 -23.47 25.94
N ASP A 604 -17.35 -23.63 27.18
CA ASP A 604 -16.46 -24.74 27.55
C ASP A 604 -17.19 -26.11 27.42
N ALA A 605 -18.45 -26.19 27.84
CA ALA A 605 -19.27 -27.38 27.67
C ALA A 605 -19.52 -27.72 26.19
N ALA A 606 -19.79 -26.69 25.37
CA ALA A 606 -19.98 -26.87 23.94
C ALA A 606 -18.67 -27.31 23.23
N LEU A 607 -17.51 -26.79 23.66
CA LEU A 607 -16.20 -27.21 23.15
C LEU A 607 -15.92 -28.70 23.44
N ALA A 608 -16.34 -29.20 24.58
CA ALA A 608 -16.21 -30.62 24.93
C ALA A 608 -17.08 -31.54 24.04
N GLN A 609 -18.10 -31.01 23.40
CA GLN A 609 -19.04 -31.75 22.53
C GLN A 609 -18.66 -31.70 21.02
N GLY A 610 -17.54 -31.09 20.63
CA GLY A 610 -17.00 -31.13 19.27
C GLY A 610 -17.67 -30.16 18.28
N GLU A 611 -18.11 -30.63 17.08
CA GLU A 611 -18.62 -29.77 15.97
C GLU A 611 -19.84 -28.87 16.32
N ARG A 612 -20.59 -29.20 17.38
CA ARG A 612 -21.71 -28.36 17.85
C ARG A 612 -21.23 -27.01 18.39
N ALA A 613 -20.03 -26.94 18.96
CA ALA A 613 -19.47 -25.73 19.55
C ALA A 613 -19.38 -24.55 18.56
N GLY A 614 -19.09 -24.82 17.31
CA GLY A 614 -19.01 -23.76 16.28
C GLY A 614 -20.38 -23.11 16.01
N ARG A 615 -21.45 -23.90 15.96
CA ARG A 615 -22.82 -23.40 15.73
C ARG A 615 -23.35 -22.62 16.93
N ASP A 616 -23.14 -23.15 18.14
CA ASP A 616 -23.59 -22.52 19.37
C ASP A 616 -22.87 -21.19 19.62
N PHE A 617 -21.57 -21.12 19.32
CA PHE A 617 -20.82 -19.88 19.38
C PHE A 617 -21.25 -18.86 18.31
N ALA A 618 -21.56 -19.31 17.10
CA ALA A 618 -22.13 -18.46 16.06
C ALA A 618 -23.50 -17.89 16.47
N GLU A 619 -24.34 -18.71 17.08
CA GLU A 619 -25.63 -18.28 17.61
C GLU A 619 -25.48 -17.27 18.75
N LEU A 620 -24.53 -17.50 19.68
CA LEU A 620 -24.21 -16.54 20.75
C LEU A 620 -23.76 -15.20 20.16
N CYS A 621 -22.86 -15.21 19.18
CA CYS A 621 -22.43 -13.98 18.50
C CYS A 621 -23.61 -13.28 17.80
N ARG A 622 -24.51 -14.04 17.21
CA ARG A 622 -25.74 -13.54 16.59
C ARG A 622 -26.69 -12.91 17.61
N LEU A 623 -26.89 -13.55 18.74
CA LEU A 623 -27.74 -13.02 19.83
C LEU A 623 -27.17 -11.74 20.42
N ARG A 624 -25.85 -11.68 20.60
CA ARG A 624 -25.16 -10.48 21.14
C ARG A 624 -25.24 -9.28 20.20
N ALA A 625 -25.34 -9.50 18.92
CA ALA A 625 -25.43 -8.46 17.92
C ALA A 625 -26.85 -7.94 17.64
N ASP A 626 -27.77 -8.04 18.58
CA ASP A 626 -29.19 -7.66 18.45
C ASP A 626 -29.93 -8.51 17.41
N ALA A 627 -29.63 -9.76 17.36
CA ALA A 627 -30.17 -10.65 16.34
C ALA A 627 -31.62 -11.12 16.58
N GLY A 628 -32.38 -10.47 17.41
CA GLY A 628 -33.82 -10.65 17.48
C GLY A 628 -34.56 -10.28 16.21
N SER A 629 -33.90 -9.58 15.31
CA SER A 629 -34.41 -9.17 13.99
C SER A 629 -33.95 -10.13 12.90
N ARG A 630 -34.89 -10.59 12.10
CA ARG A 630 -34.59 -11.37 10.87
C ARG A 630 -33.76 -10.50 9.92
N PRO A 631 -32.71 -11.04 9.24
CA PRO A 631 -32.00 -10.30 8.21
C PRO A 631 -32.98 -9.86 7.13
N GLY A 632 -33.34 -8.58 7.14
CA GLY A 632 -34.22 -8.00 6.15
C GLY A 632 -33.52 -7.86 4.79
N ARG A 633 -34.30 -7.87 3.70
CA ARG A 633 -33.82 -7.44 2.38
C ARG A 633 -33.38 -5.98 2.50
N GLY A 634 -32.08 -5.71 2.54
CA GLY A 634 -31.52 -4.37 2.70
C GLY A 634 -30.57 -4.22 3.89
N SER A 635 -30.36 -5.26 4.69
CA SER A 635 -29.33 -5.28 5.72
C SER A 635 -27.93 -5.10 5.11
N HIS A 636 -27.19 -4.08 5.57
CA HIS A 636 -25.90 -3.74 5.02
C HIS A 636 -24.77 -4.70 5.42
N VAL A 637 -25.02 -5.60 6.37
CA VAL A 637 -23.98 -6.43 7.01
C VAL A 637 -24.47 -7.87 7.29
N ALA A 638 -25.68 -8.23 6.92
CA ALA A 638 -26.37 -9.46 7.36
C ALA A 638 -25.54 -10.75 7.20
N GLY A 639 -24.79 -10.91 6.11
CA GLY A 639 -24.00 -12.12 5.86
C GLY A 639 -22.69 -12.22 6.65
N ASN A 640 -22.11 -11.09 7.09
CA ASN A 640 -20.76 -11.03 7.65
C ASN A 640 -20.73 -10.60 9.14
N GLY A 641 -21.86 -10.32 9.73
CA GLY A 641 -21.92 -9.75 11.07
C GLY A 641 -21.42 -10.68 12.16
N THR A 642 -21.78 -11.95 12.11
CA THR A 642 -21.27 -12.96 13.04
C THR A 642 -19.74 -13.08 12.94
N VAL A 643 -19.19 -13.02 11.71
CA VAL A 643 -17.74 -13.03 11.47
C VAL A 643 -17.09 -11.81 12.09
N ILE A 644 -17.68 -10.62 11.94
CA ILE A 644 -17.13 -9.37 12.55
C ILE A 644 -17.11 -9.50 14.07
N GLU A 645 -18.17 -9.97 14.69
CA GLU A 645 -18.21 -10.18 16.13
C GLU A 645 -17.13 -11.17 16.60
N GLN A 646 -16.95 -12.27 15.89
CA GLN A 646 -15.91 -13.25 16.19
C GLN A 646 -14.50 -12.67 16.06
N GLN A 647 -14.23 -11.88 15.02
CA GLN A 647 -12.94 -11.18 14.87
C GLN A 647 -12.68 -10.23 16.05
N GLN A 648 -13.70 -9.52 16.52
CA GLN A 648 -13.56 -8.64 17.67
C GLN A 648 -13.28 -9.41 18.96
N VAL A 649 -13.92 -10.56 19.16
CA VAL A 649 -13.64 -11.46 20.29
C VAL A 649 -12.21 -12.00 20.21
N LEU A 650 -11.77 -12.41 19.01
CA LEU A 650 -10.43 -12.93 18.77
C LEU A 650 -9.34 -11.87 19.08
N THR A 651 -9.57 -10.62 18.68
CA THR A 651 -8.66 -9.51 19.02
C THR A 651 -8.54 -9.35 20.53
N THR A 652 -9.63 -9.38 21.26
CA THR A 652 -9.62 -9.30 22.73
C THR A 652 -8.91 -10.48 23.37
N HIS A 653 -9.07 -11.68 22.83
CA HIS A 653 -8.32 -12.86 23.28
C HIS A 653 -6.81 -12.65 23.16
N ASN A 654 -6.32 -12.19 22.00
CA ASN A 654 -4.90 -11.96 21.80
C ASN A 654 -4.34 -10.85 22.69
N LEU A 655 -5.12 -9.79 22.98
CA LEU A 655 -4.77 -8.77 23.97
C LEU A 655 -4.64 -9.38 25.37
N ALA A 656 -5.58 -10.23 25.75
CA ALA A 656 -5.59 -10.90 27.05
C ALA A 656 -4.39 -11.87 27.18
N VAL A 657 -4.06 -12.62 26.12
CA VAL A 657 -2.88 -13.52 26.09
C VAL A 657 -1.60 -12.72 26.29
N LEU A 658 -1.42 -11.58 25.63
CA LEU A 658 -0.24 -10.72 25.83
C LEU A 658 -0.18 -10.16 27.27
N ALA A 659 -1.29 -9.64 27.75
CA ALA A 659 -1.34 -9.02 29.09
C ALA A 659 -1.07 -10.03 30.20
N ALA A 660 -1.62 -11.24 30.11
CA ALA A 660 -1.45 -12.29 31.11
C ALA A 660 -0.11 -13.05 30.94
N GLY A 661 0.23 -13.43 29.70
CA GLY A 661 1.40 -14.27 29.43
C GLY A 661 2.75 -13.57 29.66
N LEU A 662 2.79 -12.25 29.60
CA LEU A 662 3.98 -11.43 29.83
C LEU A 662 3.90 -10.59 31.14
N ASP A 663 2.86 -10.80 31.94
CA ASP A 663 2.60 -9.99 33.15
C ASP A 663 2.60 -8.46 32.88
N LEU A 664 1.99 -8.05 31.76
CA LEU A 664 1.93 -6.65 31.35
C LEU A 664 0.76 -5.88 32.01
N ALA A 665 -0.21 -6.58 32.58
CA ALA A 665 -1.40 -5.96 33.16
C ALA A 665 -1.08 -4.83 34.17
N PRO A 666 -0.08 -4.98 35.09
CA PRO A 666 0.28 -3.91 36.03
C PRO A 666 0.94 -2.70 35.35
N ARG A 667 1.64 -2.92 34.22
CA ARG A 667 2.28 -1.84 33.46
C ARG A 667 1.24 -1.09 32.61
N ILE A 668 0.35 -1.82 31.96
CA ILE A 668 -0.75 -1.26 31.17
C ILE A 668 -1.71 -0.50 32.09
N GLY A 669 -2.07 -1.06 33.26
CA GLY A 669 -2.97 -0.44 34.24
C GLY A 669 -2.49 0.92 34.73
N ARG A 670 -1.17 1.11 34.91
CA ARG A 670 -0.63 2.44 35.29
C ARG A 670 -0.88 3.53 34.24
N GLN A 671 -1.13 3.15 32.99
CA GLN A 671 -1.42 4.05 31.86
C GLN A 671 -2.86 3.88 31.34
N GLY A 672 -3.64 3.00 31.95
CA GLY A 672 -4.94 2.54 31.44
C GLY A 672 -5.88 3.69 31.12
N ALA A 673 -6.04 4.63 32.05
CA ALA A 673 -6.88 5.82 31.83
C ALA A 673 -6.41 6.67 30.64
N THR A 674 -5.10 6.82 30.41
CA THR A 674 -4.54 7.56 29.27
C THR A 674 -4.79 6.81 27.96
N LEU A 675 -4.58 5.50 27.97
CA LEU A 675 -4.83 4.64 26.80
C LEU A 675 -6.33 4.60 26.46
N ALA A 676 -7.19 4.50 27.45
CA ALA A 676 -8.64 4.54 27.29
C ALA A 676 -9.10 5.87 26.69
N ARG A 677 -8.57 7.01 27.16
CA ARG A 677 -8.87 8.35 26.60
C ARG A 677 -8.44 8.45 25.14
N ARG A 678 -7.27 7.93 24.78
CA ARG A 678 -6.80 7.91 23.38
C ARG A 678 -7.75 7.10 22.49
N CYS A 679 -8.15 5.91 22.94
CA CYS A 679 -9.10 5.06 22.21
C CYS A 679 -10.45 5.78 22.03
N PHE A 680 -10.98 6.40 23.08
CA PHE A 680 -12.25 7.12 23.03
C PHE A 680 -12.19 8.32 22.07
N GLY A 681 -11.15 9.16 22.17
CA GLY A 681 -10.93 10.28 21.26
C GLY A 681 -10.89 9.83 19.80
N TRP A 682 -10.15 8.74 19.52
CA TRP A 682 -10.06 8.15 18.18
C TRP A 682 -11.42 7.64 17.66
N VAL A 683 -12.23 7.00 18.52
CA VAL A 683 -13.61 6.59 18.18
C VAL A 683 -14.45 7.79 17.75
N LEU A 684 -14.42 8.87 18.52
CA LEU A 684 -15.18 10.08 18.22
C LEU A 684 -14.71 10.73 16.90
N ASP A 685 -13.41 10.84 16.67
CA ASP A 685 -12.83 11.44 15.47
C ASP A 685 -13.21 10.65 14.19
N VAL A 686 -13.15 9.32 14.26
CA VAL A 686 -13.53 8.45 13.14
C VAL A 686 -15.01 8.53 12.81
N LEU A 687 -15.87 8.59 13.84
CA LEU A 687 -17.33 8.68 13.68
C LEU A 687 -17.81 10.09 13.32
N GLN A 688 -17.04 11.13 13.63
CA GLN A 688 -17.37 12.52 13.26
C GLN A 688 -17.18 12.77 11.76
N ALA A 689 -16.18 12.17 11.12
CA ALA A 689 -15.90 12.40 9.73
C ALA A 689 -17.03 11.86 8.82
N PRO A 690 -17.56 12.64 7.87
CA PRO A 690 -18.61 12.17 6.97
C PRO A 690 -18.10 11.01 6.11
N PRO A 691 -18.85 9.89 5.98
CA PRO A 691 -18.43 8.78 5.12
C PRO A 691 -18.64 9.13 3.64
N ALA A 692 -17.65 8.83 2.80
CA ALA A 692 -17.73 9.02 1.35
C ALA A 692 -18.69 8.01 0.66
N SER A 693 -18.94 6.87 1.30
CA SER A 693 -19.84 5.83 0.81
C SER A 693 -20.36 4.98 1.97
N GLN A 694 -21.40 4.21 1.70
CA GLN A 694 -21.95 3.24 2.65
C GLN A 694 -20.90 2.20 3.10
N HIS A 695 -20.08 1.72 2.19
CA HIS A 695 -18.98 0.81 2.51
C HIS A 695 -17.96 1.46 3.46
N THR A 696 -17.62 2.72 3.24
CA THR A 696 -16.73 3.49 4.13
C THR A 696 -17.35 3.67 5.52
N ALA A 697 -18.68 3.88 5.60
CA ALA A 697 -19.38 3.98 6.86
C ALA A 697 -19.27 2.68 7.69
N LEU A 698 -19.45 1.52 7.03
CA LEU A 698 -19.34 0.22 7.68
C LEU A 698 -17.92 -0.08 8.17
N ILE A 699 -16.90 0.25 7.37
CA ILE A 699 -15.49 0.10 7.78
C ILE A 699 -15.19 0.96 9.00
N ARG A 700 -15.63 2.22 9.00
CA ARG A 700 -15.43 3.14 10.14
C ARG A 700 -16.11 2.62 11.39
N LEU A 701 -17.35 2.18 11.27
CA LEU A 701 -18.11 1.60 12.37
C LEU A 701 -17.40 0.38 12.97
N LYS A 702 -16.96 -0.55 12.11
CA LYS A 702 -16.19 -1.71 12.52
C LYS A 702 -14.92 -1.32 13.28
N ASN A 703 -14.15 -0.39 12.74
CA ASN A 703 -12.89 0.04 13.34
C ASN A 703 -13.13 0.79 14.66
N ALA A 704 -14.18 1.64 14.74
CA ALA A 704 -14.58 2.29 15.97
C ALA A 704 -14.95 1.28 17.07
N ALA A 705 -15.62 0.19 16.72
CA ALA A 705 -15.95 -0.87 17.66
C ALA A 705 -14.71 -1.64 18.16
N TYR A 706 -13.69 -1.85 17.33
CA TYR A 706 -12.40 -2.39 17.80
C TYR A 706 -11.75 -1.46 18.83
N ALA A 707 -11.66 -0.16 18.55
CA ALA A 707 -11.10 0.81 19.49
C ALA A 707 -11.93 0.92 20.77
N TRP A 708 -13.25 0.83 20.67
CA TRP A 708 -14.15 0.80 21.83
C TRP A 708 -13.92 -0.43 22.71
N ARG A 709 -13.74 -1.62 22.13
CA ARG A 709 -13.40 -2.84 22.88
C ARG A 709 -12.05 -2.72 23.56
N GLN A 710 -11.06 -2.17 22.89
CA GLN A 710 -9.74 -1.92 23.46
C GLN A 710 -9.82 -0.92 24.61
N MET A 711 -10.60 0.14 24.46
CA MET A 711 -10.86 1.11 25.54
C MET A 711 -11.40 0.40 26.80
N ILE A 712 -12.46 -0.40 26.64
CA ILE A 712 -13.07 -1.12 27.76
C ILE A 712 -12.10 -2.15 28.35
N PHE A 713 -11.24 -2.77 27.52
CA PHE A 713 -10.17 -3.64 28.00
C PHE A 713 -9.21 -2.89 28.92
N PHE A 714 -8.72 -1.71 28.53
CA PHE A 714 -7.84 -0.89 29.37
C PHE A 714 -8.54 -0.45 30.65
N MET A 715 -9.77 0.05 30.56
CA MET A 715 -10.57 0.40 31.72
C MET A 715 -10.78 -0.78 32.67
N SER A 716 -10.81 -2.02 32.18
CA SER A 716 -10.96 -3.23 33.00
C SER A 716 -9.73 -3.54 33.83
N LEU A 717 -8.57 -2.97 33.48
CA LEU A 717 -7.32 -3.08 34.26
C LEU A 717 -7.12 -1.92 35.24
N ASP A 718 -7.97 -0.87 35.18
CA ASP A 718 -7.94 0.31 36.04
C ASP A 718 -8.72 0.07 37.33
N SER A 719 -8.42 0.88 38.34
CA SER A 719 -9.21 0.95 39.60
C SER A 719 -10.59 1.58 39.36
N GLU A 720 -11.54 1.32 40.23
CA GLU A 720 -12.89 1.91 40.19
C GLU A 720 -12.90 3.47 40.19
N PRO A 721 -12.09 4.16 41.01
CA PRO A 721 -11.98 5.63 40.95
C PRO A 721 -11.50 6.14 39.61
N GLU A 722 -10.51 5.46 38.99
CA GLU A 722 -9.97 5.83 37.66
C GLU A 722 -11.00 5.63 36.57
N ARG A 723 -11.78 4.55 36.60
CA ARG A 723 -12.88 4.30 35.67
C ARG A 723 -13.98 5.37 35.79
N THR A 724 -14.33 5.76 37.02
CA THR A 724 -15.31 6.82 37.27
C THR A 724 -14.83 8.17 36.74
N ALA A 725 -13.55 8.51 37.01
CA ALA A 725 -12.93 9.73 36.50
C ALA A 725 -12.86 9.71 34.94
N PHE A 726 -12.60 8.56 34.34
CA PHE A 726 -12.65 8.41 32.89
C PHE A 726 -14.04 8.66 32.32
N LEU A 727 -15.10 8.08 32.91
CA LEU A 727 -16.48 8.26 32.45
C LEU A 727 -16.92 9.75 32.53
N THR A 728 -16.58 10.44 33.61
CA THR A 728 -16.84 11.88 33.73
C THR A 728 -16.15 12.67 32.63
N TRP A 729 -14.88 12.39 32.40
CA TRP A 729 -14.11 13.01 31.30
C TRP A 729 -14.70 12.67 29.91
N ALA A 730 -15.14 11.45 29.69
CA ALA A 730 -15.70 11.00 28.41
C ALA A 730 -17.06 11.68 28.12
N GLU A 731 -17.88 11.90 29.13
CA GLU A 731 -19.12 12.70 29.04
C GLU A 731 -18.83 14.15 28.67
N ASP A 732 -17.79 14.76 29.26
CA ASP A 732 -17.35 16.13 28.95
C ASP A 732 -16.80 16.22 27.52
N GLU A 733 -15.98 15.25 27.11
CA GLU A 733 -15.42 15.21 25.76
C GLU A 733 -16.51 15.01 24.70
N LEU A 734 -17.49 14.15 24.95
CA LEU A 734 -18.62 13.95 24.03
C LEU A 734 -19.49 15.20 23.94
N ARG A 735 -19.67 15.97 25.03
CA ARG A 735 -20.39 17.25 25.04
C ARG A 735 -19.74 18.32 24.19
N ARG A 736 -18.41 18.28 24.03
CA ARG A 736 -17.66 19.22 23.18
C ARG A 736 -17.80 18.90 21.68
N ARG A 737 -18.30 17.71 21.34
CA ARG A 737 -18.48 17.29 19.94
C ARG A 737 -19.77 17.89 19.34
N PRO A 738 -19.86 18.00 17.99
CA PRO A 738 -21.06 18.48 17.30
C PRO A 738 -22.31 17.67 17.69
N SER A 739 -23.45 18.35 17.80
CA SER A 739 -24.73 17.77 18.22
C SER A 739 -25.08 16.46 17.48
N PRO A 740 -24.94 16.34 16.15
CA PRO A 740 -25.30 15.10 15.45
C PRO A 740 -24.46 13.87 15.87
N LEU A 741 -23.19 14.06 16.24
CA LEU A 741 -22.38 12.97 16.76
C LEU A 741 -22.72 12.69 18.23
N ARG A 742 -22.79 13.75 19.03
CA ARG A 742 -23.14 13.65 20.45
C ARG A 742 -24.44 12.89 20.68
N ASP A 743 -25.50 13.30 19.99
CA ASP A 743 -26.84 12.75 20.18
C ASP A 743 -26.90 11.27 19.73
N ARG A 744 -26.21 10.92 18.64
CA ARG A 744 -26.11 9.54 18.15
C ARG A 744 -25.27 8.63 19.04
N PHE A 745 -24.17 9.13 19.64
CA PHE A 745 -23.21 8.30 20.39
C PHE A 745 -23.50 8.26 21.90
N SER A 746 -24.30 9.20 22.43
CA SER A 746 -24.70 9.21 23.86
C SER A 746 -25.26 7.88 24.36
N PRO A 747 -26.07 7.10 23.61
CA PRO A 747 -26.55 5.80 24.09
C PRO A 747 -25.45 4.79 24.40
N ALA A 748 -24.32 4.81 23.64
CA ALA A 748 -23.20 3.92 23.91
C ALA A 748 -22.51 4.25 25.23
N LEU A 749 -22.26 5.55 25.47
CA LEU A 749 -21.60 6.01 26.67
C LEU A 749 -22.52 5.85 27.90
N ALA A 750 -23.81 6.13 27.76
CA ALA A 750 -24.80 5.89 28.80
C ALA A 750 -24.85 4.43 29.23
N ARG A 751 -24.78 3.50 28.26
CA ARG A 751 -24.70 2.05 28.54
C ARG A 751 -23.44 1.68 29.32
N LEU A 752 -22.29 2.18 28.92
CA LEU A 752 -21.02 1.93 29.60
C LEU A 752 -21.07 2.45 31.07
N ALA A 753 -21.54 3.68 31.27
CA ALA A 753 -21.69 4.28 32.57
C ALA A 753 -22.69 3.54 33.47
N ALA A 754 -23.80 3.05 32.90
CA ALA A 754 -24.78 2.24 33.60
C ALA A 754 -24.21 0.90 34.09
N VAL A 755 -23.45 0.21 33.24
CA VAL A 755 -22.79 -1.05 33.57
C VAL A 755 -21.76 -0.88 34.68
N GLU A 756 -21.02 0.23 34.70
CA GLU A 756 -20.04 0.52 35.76
C GLU A 756 -20.72 0.81 37.12
N ARG A 757 -21.80 1.59 37.11
CA ARG A 757 -22.51 1.98 38.36
C ARG A 757 -23.33 0.84 38.96
N ALA A 758 -23.73 -0.17 38.20
CA ALA A 758 -24.57 -1.28 38.66
C ALA A 758 -23.90 -2.64 38.45
N PRO A 759 -22.90 -3.01 39.27
CA PRO A 759 -22.12 -4.23 39.08
C PRO A 759 -22.93 -5.55 39.10
N GLY A 760 -24.16 -5.56 39.67
CA GLY A 760 -25.01 -6.72 39.78
C GLY A 760 -26.37 -6.60 39.05
N GLY A 761 -26.56 -5.57 38.22
CA GLY A 761 -27.79 -5.37 37.47
C GLY A 761 -27.96 -6.33 36.30
N GLU A 762 -29.21 -6.79 36.05
CA GLU A 762 -29.51 -7.54 34.82
C GLU A 762 -29.14 -6.70 33.60
N ALA A 763 -28.23 -7.22 32.79
CA ALA A 763 -27.66 -6.51 31.66
C ALA A 763 -28.70 -5.97 30.69
N GLN A 764 -29.86 -6.64 30.55
CA GLN A 764 -30.94 -6.24 29.64
C GLN A 764 -31.74 -5.01 30.09
N ALA A 765 -31.81 -4.75 31.40
CA ALA A 765 -32.60 -3.64 31.99
C ALA A 765 -31.85 -2.29 32.04
N LEU A 766 -30.56 -2.25 31.76
CA LEU A 766 -29.73 -1.04 31.87
C LEU A 766 -29.96 -0.04 30.71
N PRO A 767 -29.96 1.26 30.95
CA PRO A 767 -30.15 2.28 29.93
C PRO A 767 -29.02 2.30 28.88
N GLY A 768 -29.32 2.84 27.70
CA GLY A 768 -28.36 2.96 26.60
C GLY A 768 -28.30 1.74 25.70
N ARG A 769 -27.34 1.74 24.77
CA ARG A 769 -27.17 0.65 23.78
C ARG A 769 -25.72 0.13 23.81
N VAL A 770 -25.56 -1.19 23.74
CA VAL A 770 -24.24 -1.82 23.55
C VAL A 770 -23.67 -1.41 22.19
N PHE A 771 -22.43 -0.94 22.17
CA PHE A 771 -21.78 -0.58 20.91
C PHE A 771 -21.02 -1.78 20.35
N LEU A 772 -21.53 -2.31 19.24
CA LEU A 772 -20.94 -3.39 18.45
C LEU A 772 -20.57 -2.87 17.05
N GLY A 773 -19.69 -3.59 16.35
CA GLY A 773 -19.23 -3.19 15.02
C GLY A 773 -20.23 -3.49 13.89
N TRP A 774 -21.40 -4.07 14.24
CA TRP A 774 -22.44 -4.42 13.29
C TRP A 774 -23.78 -4.69 13.99
N THR A 775 -24.85 -4.71 13.20
CA THR A 775 -26.19 -5.17 13.60
C THR A 775 -26.83 -5.93 12.43
N THR A 776 -27.89 -6.67 12.71
CA THR A 776 -28.65 -7.41 11.68
C THR A 776 -29.49 -6.51 10.79
N GLU A 777 -29.77 -5.29 11.26
CA GLU A 777 -30.47 -4.24 10.52
C GLU A 777 -29.56 -3.02 10.30
N ARG A 778 -30.16 -1.88 9.98
CA ARG A 778 -29.42 -0.63 9.95
C ARG A 778 -28.88 -0.33 11.35
N HIS A 779 -27.58 -0.10 11.44
CA HIS A 779 -26.95 0.20 12.72
C HIS A 779 -27.53 1.48 13.32
N TRP A 780 -27.89 1.43 14.59
CA TRP A 780 -28.55 2.53 15.30
C TRP A 780 -27.77 3.86 15.27
N LEU A 781 -26.45 3.82 15.16
CA LEU A 781 -25.61 5.01 14.94
C LEU A 781 -25.89 5.72 13.60
N HIS A 782 -26.52 5.06 12.63
CA HIS A 782 -26.89 5.61 11.33
C HIS A 782 -28.41 5.82 11.18
N GLU A 783 -29.18 5.54 12.21
CA GLU A 783 -30.59 5.95 12.26
C GLU A 783 -30.65 7.47 12.31
N ALA A 784 -31.48 8.09 11.48
CA ALA A 784 -31.75 9.51 11.60
C ALA A 784 -32.33 9.71 13.01
N THR A 785 -31.75 10.57 13.82
CA THR A 785 -32.39 11.06 15.04
C THR A 785 -33.75 11.58 14.61
N GLY A 786 -34.82 10.88 14.98
CA GLY A 786 -36.16 11.19 14.55
C GLY A 786 -36.50 12.66 14.81
N ALA A 787 -37.06 13.29 13.76
CA ALA A 787 -37.71 14.57 13.90
C ALA A 787 -38.91 14.47 14.82
#